data_30cceeb72363bd73544b1633c58a1822
#
_entry.id   30cceeb72363bd73544b1633c58a1822
#
_cell.length_a   1.000
_cell.length_b   1.000
_cell.length_c   1.000
_cell.angle_alpha   90.00
_cell.angle_beta   90.00
_cell.angle_gamma   90.00
#
_symmetry.space_group_name_H-M   'P 1'
#
loop_
_entity.id
_entity.type
_entity.pdbx_description
1 polymer ?
#
loop_
_entity_poly.entity_id
_entity_poly.type
_entity_poly.pdbx_seq_one_letter_code
_entity_poly.pdbx_strand_id
1 'polypeptide(L)'
;MVKFSKELEAQLIPEWKDAFVNYWQLKKHIKKIKLSKMQQKQHQHHRDFNHNNGVFGLSICDPVRFLASKFSRDNEAENIIQVRAFFERLDRELNKVNQFYRTKESEFLERGEILNKQLQILLELKQILIDRRRKPSGGIIPPLSGDGTAAATETDDVIAALERNGVSFINAASSWAKTKKGKPKVAMRIDIPAETPARTISAVTSMLWEDLVNNPKKESGTGNFINRKKIQCAEKMIRGAFVELYRGLGLLKTYSSLNMVAFAKILKKFDKVSNQKASASYLQVVKRSHFISSDKVVRLMDEVESIFTKHFANNDRKKAMKFLRPQQQKESHMVTFFVGLFTGCFVSLFCVYAILAHLSGIFSANTEAAYMETVYPVFSVFALLCLHLFMYGCNLFMWKSTRINYNFIFEFSPNTALKYRDAFLLCTTFMTAVVAAMVVHLLLRASGFSPSKIDAIPGILLLISICLLICPFDIFYRPTRYCFLRIIRNIICSPFYKVLMVDFFMADQLTSQIPLLRHLESTACYFLAGSFKTHHYDTCKNGRLYRELAYVISFLPYYWRAMQCARRWFDEYDTNHLANMGKYVSAMVAAGARLTYTRQSNYLWFGIVLVTSVVATIYQLYWDFVKDWGFLNPNSRNPWLRDDLILRNKSIYYISIALNVVLRIAWVETVMRFHVTTVQWRMLDFFMASLEVIRRGHWNFYRLENEHLSNVGKFRAVKAVPLPFREMDSD
;
A
#
# COMPACT_ATOMS: atom_id res chain seq x y z
N MET A 1 20.70 27.84 -1.46
CA MET A 1 19.28 28.29 -1.34
C MET A 1 18.27 27.42 -2.09
N VAL A 2 18.65 26.72 -3.13
CA VAL A 2 17.84 25.66 -3.75
C VAL A 2 17.68 24.46 -2.78
N LYS A 3 18.67 24.24 -1.91
CA LYS A 3 18.73 23.13 -0.96
C LYS A 3 17.57 23.15 0.06
N PHE A 4 17.27 24.28 0.72
CA PHE A 4 16.23 24.33 1.76
C PHE A 4 14.80 24.09 1.24
N SER A 5 14.41 24.62 0.07
CA SER A 5 13.06 24.36 -0.43
C SER A 5 12.86 22.90 -0.85
N LYS A 6 13.93 22.22 -1.33
CA LYS A 6 13.89 20.79 -1.60
C LYS A 6 13.88 19.95 -0.31
N GLU A 7 14.66 20.39 0.67
CA GLU A 7 14.72 19.77 2.00
C GLU A 7 13.38 19.90 2.75
N LEU A 8 12.80 21.11 2.77
CA LEU A 8 11.46 21.33 3.33
C LEU A 8 10.43 20.44 2.61
N GLU A 9 10.43 20.42 1.27
CA GLU A 9 9.51 19.60 0.48
C GLU A 9 9.70 18.09 0.76
N ALA A 10 10.95 17.67 1.00
CA ALA A 10 11.27 16.33 1.41
C ALA A 10 10.80 15.99 2.84
N GLN A 11 10.68 17.00 3.72
CA GLN A 11 10.26 16.83 5.12
C GLN A 11 8.76 17.06 5.35
N LEU A 12 7.99 17.57 4.39
CA LEU A 12 6.55 17.74 4.52
C LEU A 12 5.85 16.38 4.75
N ILE A 13 4.88 16.39 5.65
CA ILE A 13 3.96 15.27 5.82
C ILE A 13 3.04 15.28 4.59
N PRO A 14 3.04 14.24 3.75
CA PRO A 14 2.34 14.24 2.45
C PRO A 14 0.86 14.63 2.57
N GLU A 15 0.22 14.11 3.61
CA GLU A 15 -1.19 14.30 3.89
C GLU A 15 -1.56 15.70 4.32
N TRP A 16 -0.62 16.40 4.90
CA TRP A 16 -0.79 17.76 5.42
C TRP A 16 -0.12 18.80 4.53
N LYS A 17 0.31 18.40 3.33
CA LYS A 17 1.09 19.23 2.41
C LYS A 17 0.45 20.61 2.18
N ASP A 18 -0.86 20.65 1.96
CA ASP A 18 -1.59 21.88 1.68
C ASP A 18 -1.78 22.77 2.92
N ALA A 19 -1.72 22.17 4.11
CA ALA A 19 -1.79 22.88 5.38
C ALA A 19 -0.47 23.55 5.78
N PHE A 20 0.67 23.09 5.24
CA PHE A 20 1.96 23.75 5.48
C PHE A 20 2.02 25.12 4.81
N VAL A 21 2.91 25.98 5.32
CA VAL A 21 3.20 27.26 4.70
C VAL A 21 3.68 27.07 3.25
N ASN A 22 3.06 27.80 2.33
CA ASN A 22 3.45 27.75 0.92
C ASN A 22 4.73 28.58 0.66
N TYR A 23 5.87 28.00 1.06
CA TYR A 23 7.18 28.63 0.97
C TYR A 23 7.54 29.05 -0.46
N TRP A 24 7.09 28.27 -1.47
CA TRP A 24 7.40 28.53 -2.88
C TRP A 24 6.68 29.79 -3.39
N GLN A 25 5.40 29.98 -3.06
CA GLN A 25 4.65 31.18 -3.43
C GLN A 25 5.23 32.43 -2.74
N LEU A 26 5.51 32.37 -1.44
CA LEU A 26 6.15 33.47 -0.72
C LEU A 26 7.52 33.82 -1.34
N LYS A 27 8.30 32.83 -1.73
CA LYS A 27 9.57 33.04 -2.46
C LYS A 27 9.36 33.73 -3.81
N LYS A 28 8.25 33.45 -4.51
CA LYS A 28 7.90 34.09 -5.78
C LYS A 28 7.58 35.59 -5.57
N HIS A 29 6.87 35.94 -4.50
CA HIS A 29 6.61 37.33 -4.14
C HIS A 29 7.92 38.09 -3.81
N ILE A 30 8.83 37.50 -3.03
CA ILE A 30 10.13 38.11 -2.77
C ILE A 30 10.95 38.31 -4.06
N LYS A 31 10.81 37.40 -5.04
CA LYS A 31 11.48 37.57 -6.35
C LYS A 31 10.90 38.76 -7.13
N LYS A 32 9.58 39.00 -7.06
CA LYS A 32 8.94 40.17 -7.66
C LYS A 32 9.47 41.47 -7.03
N ILE A 33 9.51 41.54 -5.67
CA ILE A 33 10.08 42.70 -4.94
C ILE A 33 11.56 42.95 -5.34
N LYS A 34 12.34 41.89 -5.53
CA LYS A 34 13.72 42.01 -6.00
C LYS A 34 13.81 42.63 -7.39
N LEU A 35 12.96 42.22 -8.32
CA LEU A 35 12.93 42.71 -9.71
C LEU A 35 12.53 44.18 -9.76
N SER A 36 11.47 44.61 -9.03
CA SER A 36 11.06 46.01 -8.97
C SER A 36 12.17 46.91 -8.40
N LYS A 37 12.90 46.44 -7.38
CA LYS A 37 14.07 47.19 -6.83
C LYS A 37 15.26 47.25 -7.81
N MET A 38 15.50 46.22 -8.61
CA MET A 38 16.55 46.24 -9.64
C MET A 38 16.22 47.23 -10.75
N GLN A 39 14.97 47.31 -11.18
CA GLN A 39 14.49 48.29 -12.13
C GLN A 39 14.64 49.73 -11.60
N GLN A 40 14.29 49.97 -10.32
CA GLN A 40 14.53 51.28 -9.68
C GLN A 40 16.02 51.67 -9.70
N LYS A 41 16.94 50.74 -9.38
CA LYS A 41 18.37 51.04 -9.40
C LYS A 41 18.89 51.35 -10.80
N GLN A 42 18.42 50.64 -11.82
CA GLN A 42 18.80 50.94 -13.22
C GLN A 42 18.30 52.31 -13.67
N HIS A 43 17.09 52.72 -13.28
CA HIS A 43 16.56 54.04 -13.61
C HIS A 43 17.30 55.17 -12.84
N GLN A 44 17.75 54.90 -11.60
CA GLN A 44 18.60 55.87 -10.88
C GLN A 44 19.99 56.01 -11.54
N HIS A 45 20.62 54.90 -11.89
CA HIS A 45 21.93 54.93 -12.57
C HIS A 45 21.87 55.61 -13.94
N HIS A 46 20.77 55.49 -14.67
CA HIS A 46 20.55 56.23 -15.89
C HIS A 46 20.33 57.73 -15.69
N ARG A 47 19.78 58.13 -14.53
CA ARG A 47 19.65 59.56 -14.15
C ARG A 47 20.99 60.18 -13.74
N ASP A 48 21.77 59.46 -12.97
CA ASP A 48 23.10 59.92 -12.54
C ASP A 48 24.08 60.02 -13.72
N PHE A 49 23.95 59.14 -14.72
CA PHE A 49 24.75 59.19 -15.98
C PHE A 49 24.36 60.36 -16.85
N ASN A 50 23.07 60.75 -16.92
CA ASN A 50 22.61 61.93 -17.66
C ASN A 50 22.91 63.27 -16.92
N HIS A 51 23.15 63.23 -15.57
CA HIS A 51 23.48 64.47 -14.82
C HIS A 51 24.98 64.83 -14.97
N ASN A 52 25.84 63.87 -15.23
CA ASN A 52 27.29 64.12 -15.40
C ASN A 52 27.71 64.46 -16.84
N ASN A 53 26.83 64.39 -17.85
CA ASN A 53 27.12 64.74 -19.24
C ASN A 53 26.39 66.00 -19.69
N GLY A 54 26.12 66.93 -18.81
CA GLY A 54 25.35 68.13 -19.08
C GLY A 54 26.21 69.39 -19.20
N VAL A 55 27.00 69.54 -20.27
CA VAL A 55 27.38 70.83 -20.82
C VAL A 55 27.29 70.72 -22.35
N PHE A 56 26.15 71.02 -22.90
CA PHE A 56 25.90 71.80 -24.10
C PHE A 56 24.39 71.98 -24.26
N GLY A 57 23.97 73.22 -24.28
CA GLY A 57 22.58 73.61 -24.31
C GLY A 57 21.88 73.27 -25.59
N LEU A 58 20.62 72.95 -25.44
CA LEU A 58 19.51 73.42 -26.27
C LEU A 58 18.20 73.10 -25.55
N SER A 59 17.43 74.11 -25.27
CA SER A 59 16.10 74.12 -24.72
C SER A 59 15.12 73.47 -25.64
N ILE A 60 14.59 72.29 -25.25
CA ILE A 60 13.33 71.75 -25.81
C ILE A 60 12.52 71.15 -24.66
N CYS A 61 11.45 71.78 -24.37
CA CYS A 61 10.16 71.41 -23.78
C CYS A 61 10.02 70.26 -22.78
N ASP A 62 9.44 70.62 -21.64
CA ASP A 62 9.05 70.00 -20.39
C ASP A 62 8.03 68.84 -20.34
N PRO A 63 7.67 68.04 -21.32
CA PRO A 63 6.83 66.86 -21.13
C PRO A 63 7.56 65.65 -20.56
N VAL A 64 8.85 65.51 -20.86
CA VAL A 64 9.63 64.31 -20.44
C VAL A 64 9.96 64.30 -18.94
N ARG A 65 10.13 65.50 -18.34
CA ARG A 65 10.38 65.65 -16.91
C ARG A 65 9.14 65.31 -16.07
N PHE A 66 7.96 65.64 -16.56
CA PHE A 66 6.67 65.35 -15.90
C PHE A 66 6.34 63.85 -15.96
N LEU A 67 6.58 63.22 -17.09
CA LEU A 67 6.45 61.75 -17.24
C LEU A 67 7.47 60.98 -16.41
N ALA A 68 8.73 61.45 -16.35
CA ALA A 68 9.77 60.81 -15.54
C ALA A 68 9.52 60.93 -14.04
N SER A 69 8.92 62.03 -13.55
CA SER A 69 8.53 62.19 -12.14
C SER A 69 7.29 61.34 -11.79
N LYS A 70 6.37 61.17 -12.71
CA LYS A 70 5.18 60.32 -12.55
C LYS A 70 5.57 58.81 -12.52
N PHE A 71 6.46 58.41 -13.41
CA PHE A 71 7.02 57.06 -13.42
C PHE A 71 7.85 56.74 -12.16
N SER A 72 8.48 57.71 -11.53
CA SER A 72 9.23 57.52 -10.27
C SER A 72 8.32 57.33 -9.07
N ARG A 73 7.20 58.06 -8.99
CA ARG A 73 6.16 57.89 -7.95
C ARG A 73 5.40 56.55 -8.14
N ASP A 74 5.09 56.18 -9.35
CA ASP A 74 4.40 54.93 -9.67
C ASP A 74 5.27 53.72 -9.27
N ASN A 75 6.58 53.77 -9.50
CA ASN A 75 7.51 52.69 -9.11
C ASN A 75 7.71 52.55 -7.60
N GLU A 76 7.69 53.66 -6.81
CA GLU A 76 7.69 53.62 -5.34
C GLU A 76 6.36 53.08 -4.80
N ALA A 77 5.25 53.49 -5.37
CA ALA A 77 3.92 53.02 -5.04
C ALA A 77 3.80 51.50 -5.35
N GLU A 78 4.33 51.05 -6.48
CA GLU A 78 4.31 49.63 -6.87
C GLU A 78 5.16 48.77 -5.90
N ASN A 79 6.32 49.24 -5.45
CA ASN A 79 7.14 48.55 -4.46
C ASN A 79 6.44 48.40 -3.11
N ILE A 80 5.77 49.49 -2.64
CA ILE A 80 4.97 49.48 -1.42
C ILE A 80 3.80 48.48 -1.53
N ILE A 81 3.11 48.48 -2.67
CA ILE A 81 2.01 47.55 -2.95
C ILE A 81 2.50 46.08 -2.94
N GLN A 82 3.68 45.79 -3.54
CA GLN A 82 4.26 44.44 -3.55
C GLN A 82 4.68 43.97 -2.15
N VAL A 83 5.23 44.87 -1.33
CA VAL A 83 5.58 44.59 0.07
C VAL A 83 4.34 44.33 0.91
N ARG A 84 3.31 45.14 0.76
CA ARG A 84 1.99 44.93 1.42
C ARG A 84 1.37 43.63 1.06
N ALA A 85 1.28 43.30 -0.24
CA ALA A 85 0.78 42.04 -0.74
C ALA A 85 1.58 40.81 -0.22
N PHE A 86 2.89 40.95 0.01
CA PHE A 86 3.70 39.90 0.63
C PHE A 86 3.30 39.66 2.09
N PHE A 87 3.10 40.73 2.91
CA PHE A 87 2.71 40.54 4.31
C PHE A 87 1.25 40.05 4.44
N GLU A 88 0.32 40.57 3.62
CA GLU A 88 -1.05 40.05 3.57
C GLU A 88 -1.09 38.53 3.21
N ARG A 89 -0.21 38.12 2.33
CA ARG A 89 -0.08 36.68 2.00
C ARG A 89 0.54 35.89 3.16
N LEU A 90 1.52 36.48 3.84
CA LEU A 90 2.18 35.86 4.97
C LEU A 90 1.20 35.67 6.14
N ASP A 91 0.32 36.63 6.40
CA ASP A 91 -0.76 36.55 7.40
C ASP A 91 -1.77 35.45 7.05
N ARG A 92 -2.16 35.37 5.78
CA ARG A 92 -3.05 34.27 5.32
C ARG A 92 -2.42 32.89 5.54
N GLU A 93 -1.14 32.75 5.23
CA GLU A 93 -0.43 31.49 5.47
C GLU A 93 -0.27 31.19 6.98
N LEU A 94 -0.05 32.19 7.81
CA LEU A 94 0.02 32.06 9.27
C LEU A 94 -1.32 31.63 9.87
N ASN A 95 -2.42 32.23 9.42
CA ASN A 95 -3.77 31.87 9.86
C ASN A 95 -4.14 30.44 9.43
N LYS A 96 -3.78 30.04 8.20
CA LYS A 96 -3.98 28.68 7.72
C LYS A 96 -3.25 27.66 8.60
N VAL A 97 -1.98 27.90 8.92
CA VAL A 97 -1.17 27.03 9.78
C VAL A 97 -1.77 26.92 11.18
N ASN A 98 -2.20 28.05 11.77
CA ASN A 98 -2.81 28.09 13.09
C ASN A 98 -4.14 27.32 13.13
N GLN A 99 -5.02 27.53 12.13
CA GLN A 99 -6.30 26.88 12.07
C GLN A 99 -6.14 25.34 11.96
N PHE A 100 -5.26 24.89 11.07
CA PHE A 100 -5.00 23.46 10.93
C PHE A 100 -4.44 22.85 12.22
N TYR A 101 -3.48 23.54 12.87
CA TYR A 101 -2.91 23.06 14.13
C TYR A 101 -3.97 22.91 15.22
N ARG A 102 -4.85 23.93 15.40
CA ARG A 102 -5.95 23.88 16.37
C ARG A 102 -6.89 22.71 16.12
N THR A 103 -7.28 22.51 14.86
CA THR A 103 -8.16 21.39 14.48
C THR A 103 -7.52 20.03 14.83
N LYS A 104 -6.22 19.87 14.52
CA LYS A 104 -5.54 18.61 14.82
C LYS A 104 -5.23 18.44 16.31
N GLU A 105 -4.95 19.50 17.02
CA GLU A 105 -4.78 19.47 18.48
C GLU A 105 -6.05 19.01 19.16
N SER A 106 -7.21 19.59 18.83
CA SER A 106 -8.50 19.19 19.43
C SER A 106 -8.86 17.74 19.10
N GLU A 107 -8.62 17.29 17.85
CA GLU A 107 -8.84 15.89 17.42
C GLU A 107 -7.99 14.90 18.24
N PHE A 108 -6.72 15.22 18.49
CA PHE A 108 -5.86 14.33 19.27
C PHE A 108 -6.16 14.36 20.77
N LEU A 109 -6.59 15.49 21.32
CA LEU A 109 -7.02 15.58 22.73
C LEU A 109 -8.27 14.72 22.96
N GLU A 110 -9.31 14.87 22.13
CA GLU A 110 -10.53 14.06 22.18
C GLU A 110 -10.20 12.55 22.07
N ARG A 111 -9.32 12.19 21.13
CA ARG A 111 -8.89 10.80 20.95
C ARG A 111 -8.15 10.27 22.18
N GLY A 112 -7.32 11.09 22.83
CA GLY A 112 -6.63 10.75 24.06
C GLY A 112 -7.59 10.44 25.22
N GLU A 113 -8.61 11.28 25.42
CA GLU A 113 -9.65 11.08 26.42
C GLU A 113 -10.44 9.78 26.20
N ILE A 114 -10.84 9.51 24.95
CA ILE A 114 -11.56 8.28 24.59
C ILE A 114 -10.71 7.04 24.86
N LEU A 115 -9.43 7.06 24.48
CA LEU A 115 -8.54 5.93 24.72
C LEU A 115 -8.29 5.70 26.20
N ASN A 116 -8.21 6.76 27.01
CA ASN A 116 -8.07 6.66 28.44
C ASN A 116 -9.31 6.01 29.09
N LYS A 117 -10.53 6.41 28.70
CA LYS A 117 -11.78 5.77 29.13
C LYS A 117 -11.81 4.28 28.76
N GLN A 118 -11.42 3.91 27.53
CA GLN A 118 -11.36 2.51 27.08
C GLN A 118 -10.35 1.68 27.92
N LEU A 119 -9.22 2.28 28.27
CA LEU A 119 -8.24 1.63 29.12
C LEU A 119 -8.79 1.38 30.54
N GLN A 120 -9.50 2.34 31.13
CA GLN A 120 -10.13 2.18 32.46
C GLN A 120 -11.10 1.01 32.45
N ILE A 121 -12.00 0.94 31.47
CA ILE A 121 -12.95 -0.18 31.32
C ILE A 121 -12.21 -1.53 31.23
N LEU A 122 -11.11 -1.58 30.42
CA LEU A 122 -10.31 -2.80 30.29
C LEU A 122 -9.66 -3.21 31.64
N LEU A 123 -9.18 -2.25 32.42
CA LEU A 123 -8.54 -2.50 33.71
C LEU A 123 -9.57 -3.02 34.75
N GLU A 124 -10.78 -2.45 34.79
CA GLU A 124 -11.86 -2.92 35.65
C GLU A 124 -12.27 -4.36 35.30
N LEU A 125 -12.44 -4.66 34.01
CA LEU A 125 -12.73 -6.02 33.55
C LEU A 125 -11.64 -7.03 33.94
N LYS A 126 -10.37 -6.62 33.87
CA LYS A 126 -9.24 -7.44 34.32
C LYS A 126 -9.30 -7.68 35.83
N GLN A 127 -9.63 -6.66 36.61
CA GLN A 127 -9.73 -6.77 38.06
C GLN A 127 -10.83 -7.75 38.47
N ILE A 128 -12.02 -7.62 37.87
CA ILE A 128 -13.14 -8.55 38.10
C ILE A 128 -12.73 -10.00 37.85
N LEU A 129 -11.97 -10.27 36.78
CA LEU A 129 -11.47 -11.61 36.48
C LEU A 129 -10.45 -12.14 37.52
N ILE A 130 -9.60 -11.26 38.06
CA ILE A 130 -8.61 -11.62 39.09
C ILE A 130 -9.31 -11.92 40.39
N ASP A 131 -10.28 -11.12 40.80
CA ASP A 131 -11.03 -11.28 42.05
C ASP A 131 -11.88 -12.55 42.03
N ARG A 132 -12.46 -12.92 40.89
CA ARG A 132 -13.13 -14.22 40.70
C ARG A 132 -12.19 -15.42 40.92
N ARG A 133 -10.92 -15.30 40.50
CA ARG A 133 -9.92 -16.36 40.70
C ARG A 133 -9.43 -16.48 42.16
N ARG A 134 -9.54 -15.41 42.93
CA ARG A 134 -9.10 -15.36 44.34
C ARG A 134 -10.14 -15.85 45.32
N LYS A 135 -11.44 -15.96 44.92
CA LYS A 135 -12.46 -16.60 45.76
C LYS A 135 -12.27 -18.12 45.67
N PRO A 136 -11.77 -18.80 46.72
CA PRO A 136 -11.60 -20.25 46.71
C PRO A 136 -12.97 -20.91 46.71
N SER A 137 -13.15 -21.90 45.87
CA SER A 137 -14.24 -22.85 45.90
C SER A 137 -14.09 -23.73 47.18
N GLY A 138 -14.47 -23.18 48.30
CA GLY A 138 -14.41 -23.86 49.58
C GLY A 138 -15.70 -23.59 50.35
N GLY A 139 -16.64 -24.52 50.22
CA GLY A 139 -17.90 -24.49 50.99
C GLY A 139 -18.88 -25.49 50.39
N ILE A 140 -18.81 -26.74 50.88
CA ILE A 140 -19.85 -27.75 50.72
C ILE A 140 -21.09 -27.24 51.44
N ILE A 141 -22.14 -26.87 50.70
CA ILE A 141 -23.49 -26.66 51.23
C ILE A 141 -24.46 -27.51 50.40
N PRO A 142 -25.39 -28.24 51.01
CA PRO A 142 -26.25 -29.22 50.34
C PRO A 142 -27.32 -28.54 49.47
N PRO A 143 -27.94 -29.30 48.56
CA PRO A 143 -28.82 -28.74 47.54
C PRO A 143 -30.16 -28.34 48.11
N LEU A 144 -30.48 -27.05 48.09
CA LEU A 144 -31.85 -26.57 48.19
C LEU A 144 -32.24 -25.88 46.91
N SER A 145 -33.30 -26.39 46.34
CA SER A 145 -34.01 -25.91 45.15
C SER A 145 -34.29 -24.41 45.20
N GLY A 146 -33.96 -23.68 44.13
CA GLY A 146 -34.38 -22.28 43.94
C GLY A 146 -33.54 -21.53 42.92
N ASP A 147 -34.00 -21.61 41.72
CA ASP A 147 -34.11 -20.63 40.64
C ASP A 147 -33.15 -19.44 40.57
N GLY A 148 -32.47 -19.37 39.45
CA GLY A 148 -32.27 -18.20 38.53
C GLY A 148 -31.52 -16.95 38.98
N THR A 149 -31.24 -16.67 40.24
CA THR A 149 -30.78 -15.36 40.73
C THR A 149 -29.27 -15.13 40.73
N ALA A 150 -28.45 -16.17 40.70
CA ALA A 150 -26.98 -16.02 40.74
C ALA A 150 -26.36 -15.58 39.41
N ALA A 151 -27.02 -15.88 38.29
CA ALA A 151 -26.56 -15.46 36.95
C ALA A 151 -26.98 -14.01 36.60
N ALA A 152 -28.02 -13.49 37.24
CA ALA A 152 -28.51 -12.12 37.06
C ALA A 152 -27.60 -11.09 37.77
N THR A 153 -27.14 -11.41 38.99
CA THR A 153 -26.23 -10.54 39.77
C THR A 153 -24.86 -10.38 39.12
N GLU A 154 -24.39 -11.35 38.31
CA GLU A 154 -23.10 -11.28 37.63
C GLU A 154 -23.10 -10.37 36.40
N THR A 155 -24.23 -10.27 35.70
CA THR A 155 -24.43 -9.35 34.59
C THR A 155 -24.59 -7.91 35.09
N ASP A 156 -25.23 -7.71 36.22
CA ASP A 156 -25.48 -6.38 36.79
C ASP A 156 -24.19 -5.70 37.26
N ASP A 157 -23.22 -6.44 37.82
CA ASP A 157 -21.93 -5.89 38.24
C ASP A 157 -21.08 -5.42 37.04
N VAL A 158 -21.13 -6.14 35.93
CA VAL A 158 -20.44 -5.74 34.68
C VAL A 158 -21.14 -4.56 34.02
N ILE A 159 -22.47 -4.54 34.03
CA ILE A 159 -23.28 -3.44 33.50
C ILE A 159 -23.04 -2.19 34.37
N ALA A 160 -23.05 -2.28 35.69
CA ALA A 160 -22.77 -1.18 36.61
C ALA A 160 -21.33 -0.62 36.45
N ALA A 161 -20.34 -1.46 36.14
CA ALA A 161 -18.98 -1.03 35.84
C ALA A 161 -18.88 -0.28 34.49
N LEU A 162 -19.64 -0.70 33.48
CA LEU A 162 -19.70 -0.06 32.19
C LEU A 162 -20.47 1.28 32.27
N GLU A 163 -21.56 1.34 33.04
CA GLU A 163 -22.34 2.56 33.26
C GLU A 163 -21.56 3.64 34.02
N ARG A 164 -20.75 3.26 35.04
CA ARG A 164 -19.82 4.18 35.72
C ARG A 164 -18.82 4.85 34.78
N ASN A 165 -18.51 4.22 33.68
CA ASN A 165 -17.59 4.75 32.63
C ASN A 165 -18.33 5.45 31.49
N GLY A 166 -19.64 5.75 31.63
CA GLY A 166 -20.42 6.55 30.70
C GLY A 166 -20.93 5.80 29.47
N VAL A 167 -21.01 4.46 29.56
CA VAL A 167 -21.69 3.64 28.55
C VAL A 167 -23.15 3.54 28.96
N SER A 168 -24.07 4.25 28.29
CA SER A 168 -25.49 4.15 28.57
C SER A 168 -26.12 3.01 27.78
N PHE A 169 -26.94 2.20 28.49
CA PHE A 169 -27.73 1.13 27.90
C PHE A 169 -29.18 1.56 27.80
N ILE A 170 -29.76 1.60 26.61
CA ILE A 170 -31.19 1.89 26.42
C ILE A 170 -31.93 0.56 26.37
N ASN A 171 -32.77 0.32 27.38
CA ASN A 171 -33.73 -0.77 27.37
C ASN A 171 -34.80 -0.49 26.29
N ALA A 172 -34.69 -1.11 25.11
CA ALA A 172 -35.71 -1.07 24.10
C ALA A 172 -36.90 -1.95 24.50
N ALA A 173 -37.78 -1.41 25.37
CA ALA A 173 -38.98 -2.09 25.81
C ALA A 173 -40.11 -2.15 24.77
N SER A 174 -39.83 -1.90 23.49
CA SER A 174 -40.94 -1.76 22.50
C SER A 174 -40.71 -2.35 21.09
N SER A 175 -39.93 -3.42 20.95
CA SER A 175 -40.02 -4.16 19.69
C SER A 175 -40.12 -5.69 19.93
N TRP A 176 -41.34 -6.16 20.04
CA TRP A 176 -41.68 -7.57 20.07
C TRP A 176 -41.58 -8.18 18.67
N ALA A 177 -40.44 -8.76 18.34
CA ALA A 177 -40.31 -9.62 17.18
C ALA A 177 -40.68 -11.06 17.60
N LYS A 178 -41.87 -11.52 17.23
CA LYS A 178 -42.32 -12.92 17.44
C LYS A 178 -41.52 -13.84 16.50
N THR A 179 -40.58 -14.57 17.03
CA THR A 179 -40.04 -15.76 16.37
C THR A 179 -40.81 -17.01 16.78
N LYS A 180 -40.97 -17.95 15.85
CA LYS A 180 -41.81 -19.15 15.87
C LYS A 180 -41.58 -20.19 17.00
N LYS A 181 -40.88 -19.85 18.07
CA LYS A 181 -40.81 -20.63 19.33
C LYS A 181 -40.67 -19.67 20.52
N GLY A 182 -41.76 -19.29 21.04
CA GLY A 182 -42.22 -18.71 22.27
C GLY A 182 -41.28 -18.39 23.44
N LYS A 183 -40.08 -17.79 23.22
CA LYS A 183 -39.30 -17.18 24.33
C LYS A 183 -38.86 -15.78 23.91
N PRO A 184 -39.10 -14.73 24.74
CA PRO A 184 -38.72 -13.36 24.44
C PRO A 184 -37.19 -13.22 24.46
N LYS A 185 -36.57 -12.77 23.32
CA LYS A 185 -35.21 -12.28 23.33
C LYS A 185 -35.26 -10.78 23.54
N VAL A 186 -34.69 -10.32 24.65
CA VAL A 186 -34.45 -8.90 24.89
C VAL A 186 -33.28 -8.47 24.03
N ALA A 187 -33.57 -7.70 22.99
CA ALA A 187 -32.55 -7.05 22.18
C ALA A 187 -32.20 -5.72 22.84
N MET A 188 -31.07 -5.67 23.53
CA MET A 188 -30.49 -4.41 24.02
C MET A 188 -29.77 -3.72 22.88
N ARG A 189 -30.11 -2.46 22.64
CA ARG A 189 -29.45 -1.60 21.67
C ARG A 189 -28.57 -0.61 22.42
N ILE A 190 -27.28 -0.59 22.10
CA ILE A 190 -26.34 0.39 22.63
C ILE A 190 -26.43 1.63 21.77
N ASP A 191 -26.90 2.75 22.35
CA ASP A 191 -26.93 4.04 21.63
C ASP A 191 -25.60 4.76 21.90
N ILE A 192 -24.83 4.92 20.82
CA ILE A 192 -23.56 5.65 20.84
C ILE A 192 -23.78 6.93 20.07
N PRO A 193 -23.51 8.12 20.64
CA PRO A 193 -23.67 9.39 19.93
C PRO A 193 -22.90 9.36 18.61
N ALA A 194 -23.52 9.88 17.54
CA ALA A 194 -23.06 9.77 16.14
C ALA A 194 -21.71 10.46 15.85
N GLU A 195 -21.17 11.21 16.79
CA GLU A 195 -19.95 12.03 16.61
C GLU A 195 -18.65 11.46 17.20
N THR A 196 -18.70 10.29 17.82
CA THR A 196 -17.50 9.66 18.42
C THR A 196 -16.88 8.60 17.50
N PRO A 197 -15.57 8.30 17.60
CA PRO A 197 -14.90 7.26 16.79
C PRO A 197 -15.39 5.86 17.20
N ALA A 198 -16.64 5.58 16.83
CA ALA A 198 -17.46 4.48 17.29
C ALA A 198 -16.97 3.09 16.89
N ARG A 199 -16.07 2.95 15.92
CA ARG A 199 -15.66 1.61 15.42
C ARG A 199 -14.74 0.83 16.35
N THR A 200 -13.86 1.50 17.08
CA THR A 200 -12.98 0.82 18.05
C THR A 200 -13.70 0.53 19.37
N ILE A 201 -14.58 1.44 19.80
CA ILE A 201 -15.43 1.23 20.98
C ILE A 201 -16.47 0.16 20.68
N SER A 202 -17.15 0.24 19.52
CA SER A 202 -18.14 -0.76 19.13
C SER A 202 -17.51 -2.13 18.85
N ALA A 203 -16.29 -2.21 18.35
CA ALA A 203 -15.60 -3.48 18.14
C ALA A 203 -15.17 -4.13 19.47
N VAL A 204 -14.71 -3.36 20.46
CA VAL A 204 -14.34 -3.90 21.78
C VAL A 204 -15.58 -4.19 22.62
N THR A 205 -16.57 -3.29 22.63
CA THR A 205 -17.82 -3.51 23.38
C THR A 205 -18.72 -4.53 22.71
N SER A 206 -18.82 -4.60 21.38
CA SER A 206 -19.59 -5.64 20.69
C SER A 206 -18.94 -7.03 20.84
N MET A 207 -17.62 -7.14 20.79
CA MET A 207 -16.93 -8.41 21.08
C MET A 207 -17.15 -8.89 22.52
N LEU A 208 -17.21 -7.97 23.49
CA LEU A 208 -17.47 -8.30 24.88
C LEU A 208 -18.96 -8.57 25.15
N TRP A 209 -19.84 -7.84 24.44
CA TRP A 209 -21.29 -7.90 24.62
C TRP A 209 -21.94 -9.09 23.88
N GLU A 210 -21.48 -9.43 22.70
CA GLU A 210 -22.01 -10.55 21.89
C GLU A 210 -21.88 -11.90 22.63
N ASP A 211 -20.84 -12.04 23.47
CA ASP A 211 -20.69 -13.21 24.33
C ASP A 211 -21.53 -13.14 25.63
N LEU A 212 -21.82 -11.95 26.11
CA LEU A 212 -22.63 -11.77 27.31
C LEU A 212 -24.12 -12.06 27.06
N VAL A 213 -24.60 -11.68 25.84
CA VAL A 213 -26.04 -11.72 25.51
C VAL A 213 -26.41 -12.96 24.67
N ASN A 214 -25.50 -13.49 23.84
CA ASN A 214 -25.84 -14.55 22.88
C ASN A 214 -25.57 -15.99 23.33
N ASN A 215 -25.04 -16.24 24.54
CA ASN A 215 -24.72 -17.59 25.00
C ASN A 215 -25.27 -17.94 26.42
N PRO A 216 -26.61 -18.03 26.64
CA PRO A 216 -27.14 -18.51 27.89
C PRO A 216 -27.27 -20.04 28.01
N LYS A 217 -26.91 -20.84 26.97
CA LYS A 217 -27.06 -22.32 27.03
C LYS A 217 -25.99 -23.05 26.19
N LYS A 218 -24.86 -23.36 26.82
CA LYS A 218 -24.20 -24.65 26.61
C LYS A 218 -23.78 -25.18 27.97
N GLU A 219 -24.46 -26.21 28.37
CA GLU A 219 -24.20 -27.02 29.56
C GLU A 219 -22.81 -27.66 29.51
N SER A 220 -22.30 -27.84 30.71
CA SER A 220 -21.14 -28.64 31.15
C SER A 220 -19.75 -28.03 30.95
N GLY A 221 -19.18 -27.60 32.05
CA GLY A 221 -17.75 -27.45 32.25
C GLY A 221 -17.23 -25.99 32.23
N THR A 222 -17.03 -25.46 33.45
CA THR A 222 -16.24 -24.25 33.80
C THR A 222 -16.69 -22.93 33.17
N GLY A 223 -17.50 -22.21 33.92
CA GLY A 223 -17.97 -20.85 33.63
C GLY A 223 -16.86 -19.82 33.56
N ASN A 224 -16.39 -19.56 32.36
CA ASN A 224 -15.58 -18.38 32.02
C ASN A 224 -16.34 -17.58 30.95
N PHE A 225 -17.33 -16.77 31.37
CA PHE A 225 -18.12 -15.90 30.49
C PHE A 225 -17.29 -14.83 29.78
N ILE A 226 -16.12 -14.47 30.32
CA ILE A 226 -15.19 -13.53 29.65
C ILE A 226 -13.94 -14.31 29.22
N ASN A 227 -13.82 -14.53 27.94
CA ASN A 227 -12.70 -15.29 27.39
C ASN A 227 -11.37 -14.48 27.48
N ARG A 228 -10.40 -15.01 28.25
CA ARG A 228 -9.05 -14.40 28.41
C ARG A 228 -8.41 -14.00 27.11
N LYS A 229 -8.66 -14.75 26.01
CA LYS A 229 -8.14 -14.42 24.67
C LYS A 229 -8.73 -13.12 24.12
N LYS A 230 -10.00 -12.81 24.42
CA LYS A 230 -10.65 -11.57 23.97
C LYS A 230 -10.12 -10.35 24.69
N ILE A 231 -9.91 -10.45 26.01
CA ILE A 231 -9.29 -9.37 26.80
C ILE A 231 -7.86 -9.10 26.32
N GLN A 232 -7.08 -10.15 26.02
CA GLN A 232 -5.74 -9.97 25.47
C GLN A 232 -5.78 -9.32 24.08
N CYS A 233 -6.79 -9.63 23.26
CA CYS A 233 -7.00 -8.99 21.97
C CYS A 233 -7.35 -7.50 22.13
N ALA A 234 -8.28 -7.17 23.03
CA ALA A 234 -8.65 -5.79 23.34
C ALA A 234 -7.46 -4.98 23.87
N GLU A 235 -6.67 -5.57 24.77
CA GLU A 235 -5.43 -4.96 25.29
C GLU A 235 -4.43 -4.66 24.16
N LYS A 236 -4.26 -5.60 23.25
CA LYS A 236 -3.37 -5.40 22.08
C LYS A 236 -3.86 -4.28 21.15
N MET A 237 -5.19 -4.18 20.95
CA MET A 237 -5.79 -3.10 20.13
C MET A 237 -5.64 -1.73 20.82
N ILE A 238 -5.96 -1.61 22.10
CA ILE A 238 -5.81 -0.36 22.87
C ILE A 238 -4.34 0.07 22.92
N ARG A 239 -3.43 -0.87 23.17
CA ARG A 239 -1.99 -0.60 23.12
C ARG A 239 -1.56 -0.07 21.74
N GLY A 240 -2.05 -0.66 20.64
CA GLY A 240 -1.79 -0.18 19.29
C GLY A 240 -2.31 1.23 19.05
N ALA A 241 -3.52 1.54 19.54
CA ALA A 241 -4.13 2.85 19.42
C ALA A 241 -3.37 3.96 20.18
N PHE A 242 -2.83 3.66 21.38
CA PHE A 242 -1.95 4.58 22.10
C PHE A 242 -0.62 4.84 21.36
N VAL A 243 -0.04 3.83 20.73
CA VAL A 243 1.17 4.00 19.90
C VAL A 243 0.88 4.90 18.70
N GLU A 244 -0.27 4.73 18.05
CA GLU A 244 -0.69 5.58 16.94
C GLU A 244 -0.94 7.02 17.38
N LEU A 245 -1.63 7.22 18.52
CA LEU A 245 -1.85 8.55 19.10
C LEU A 245 -0.52 9.25 19.36
N TYR A 246 0.41 8.59 20.05
CA TYR A 246 1.72 9.15 20.37
C TYR A 246 2.51 9.55 19.11
N ARG A 247 2.47 8.72 18.09
CA ARG A 247 3.09 9.02 16.80
C ARG A 247 2.42 10.20 16.11
N GLY A 248 1.08 10.27 16.11
CA GLY A 248 0.33 11.41 15.58
C GLY A 248 0.69 12.73 16.26
N LEU A 249 0.83 12.73 17.59
CA LEU A 249 1.30 13.88 18.37
C LEU A 249 2.74 14.28 17.97
N GLY A 250 3.62 13.32 17.75
CA GLY A 250 4.98 13.54 17.24
C GLY A 250 5.00 14.22 15.87
N LEU A 251 4.10 13.81 14.96
CA LEU A 251 3.93 14.47 13.67
C LEU A 251 3.44 15.90 13.81
N LEU A 252 2.49 16.17 14.72
CA LEU A 252 2.00 17.53 14.95
C LEU A 252 3.09 18.44 15.53
N LYS A 253 3.95 17.92 16.40
CA LYS A 253 5.14 18.63 16.90
C LYS A 253 6.13 18.94 15.77
N THR A 254 6.35 17.97 14.87
CA THR A 254 7.20 18.15 13.68
C THR A 254 6.60 19.20 12.73
N TYR A 255 5.27 19.17 12.53
CA TYR A 255 4.55 20.17 11.74
C TYR A 255 4.79 21.60 12.28
N SER A 256 4.66 21.81 13.59
CA SER A 256 4.94 23.09 14.23
C SER A 256 6.37 23.54 13.98
N SER A 257 7.36 22.69 14.23
CA SER A 257 8.78 23.00 14.05
C SER A 257 9.13 23.36 12.60
N LEU A 258 8.63 22.60 11.62
CA LEU A 258 8.92 22.85 10.19
C LEU A 258 8.31 24.16 9.71
N ASN A 259 7.07 24.51 10.12
CA ASN A 259 6.46 25.79 9.78
C ASN A 259 7.21 26.95 10.40
N MET A 260 7.64 26.85 11.67
CA MET A 260 8.44 27.85 12.33
C MET A 260 9.76 28.12 11.57
N VAL A 261 10.47 27.07 11.18
CA VAL A 261 11.71 27.20 10.38
C VAL A 261 11.43 27.85 9.02
N ALA A 262 10.31 27.47 8.37
CA ALA A 262 9.93 28.03 7.08
C ALA A 262 9.64 29.52 7.17
N PHE A 263 8.88 29.99 8.19
CA PHE A 263 8.64 31.42 8.44
C PHE A 263 9.95 32.15 8.73
N ALA A 264 10.81 31.62 9.59
CA ALA A 264 12.10 32.23 9.89
C ALA A 264 13.01 32.40 8.66
N LYS A 265 13.05 31.36 7.79
CA LYS A 265 13.87 31.39 6.56
C LYS A 265 13.31 32.35 5.52
N ILE A 266 11.98 32.45 5.36
CA ILE A 266 11.37 33.34 4.37
C ILE A 266 11.51 34.80 4.79
N LEU A 267 11.35 35.11 6.10
CA LEU A 267 11.53 36.45 6.65
C LEU A 267 12.98 36.94 6.55
N LYS A 268 13.98 36.10 6.92
CA LYS A 268 15.38 36.41 6.69
C LYS A 268 15.71 36.66 5.22
N LYS A 269 15.02 35.96 4.31
CA LYS A 269 15.20 36.20 2.88
C LYS A 269 14.54 37.50 2.43
N PHE A 270 13.39 37.87 3.00
CA PHE A 270 12.75 39.15 2.76
C PHE A 270 13.66 40.29 3.19
N ASP A 271 14.20 40.30 4.42
CA ASP A 271 15.12 41.33 4.92
C ASP A 271 16.33 41.54 4.00
N LYS A 272 16.93 40.42 3.54
CA LYS A 272 18.07 40.46 2.61
C LYS A 272 17.75 41.13 1.27
N VAL A 273 16.49 41.07 0.83
CA VAL A 273 16.06 41.62 -0.48
C VAL A 273 15.48 43.00 -0.31
N SER A 274 14.72 43.25 0.77
CA SER A 274 14.07 44.53 1.03
C SER A 274 14.98 45.58 1.68
N ASN A 275 16.12 45.18 2.28
CA ASN A 275 16.95 45.96 3.16
C ASN A 275 16.18 46.54 4.36
N GLN A 276 15.06 45.93 4.74
CA GLN A 276 14.23 46.29 5.89
C GLN A 276 14.40 45.26 6.99
N LYS A 277 14.48 45.65 8.25
CA LYS A 277 14.60 44.73 9.40
C LYS A 277 13.22 44.34 9.95
N ALA A 278 12.33 43.82 9.07
CA ALA A 278 10.97 43.42 9.45
C ALA A 278 10.91 42.01 10.05
N SER A 279 11.94 41.17 9.88
CA SER A 279 11.92 39.78 10.32
C SER A 279 11.81 39.62 11.84
N ALA A 280 12.43 40.53 12.62
CA ALA A 280 12.46 40.39 14.08
C ALA A 280 11.07 40.63 14.69
N SER A 281 10.35 41.66 14.24
CA SER A 281 9.02 42.00 14.74
C SER A 281 7.98 40.96 14.32
N TYR A 282 7.98 40.56 13.05
CA TYR A 282 7.01 39.54 12.56
C TYR A 282 7.29 38.14 13.15
N LEU A 283 8.56 37.79 13.39
CA LEU A 283 8.91 36.53 14.03
C LEU A 283 8.38 36.44 15.47
N GLN A 284 8.27 37.58 16.19
CA GLN A 284 7.60 37.60 17.49
C GLN A 284 6.11 37.29 17.38
N VAL A 285 5.43 37.76 16.33
CA VAL A 285 4.03 37.42 16.06
C VAL A 285 3.90 35.92 15.81
N VAL A 286 4.78 35.33 14.98
CA VAL A 286 4.80 33.90 14.71
C VAL A 286 5.06 33.10 16.01
N LYS A 287 5.99 33.52 16.87
CA LYS A 287 6.27 32.85 18.15
C LYS A 287 5.10 32.89 19.14
N ARG A 288 4.31 33.96 19.11
CA ARG A 288 3.11 34.11 19.94
C ARG A 288 1.90 33.34 19.37
N SER A 289 1.98 32.84 18.14
CA SER A 289 0.90 32.12 17.51
C SER A 289 0.63 30.79 18.18
N HIS A 290 -0.62 30.34 18.17
CA HIS A 290 -1.11 29.15 18.87
C HIS A 290 -0.31 27.89 18.55
N PHE A 291 0.08 27.66 17.29
CA PHE A 291 0.83 26.46 16.89
C PHE A 291 2.24 26.35 17.49
N ILE A 292 2.76 27.43 18.09
CA ILE A 292 4.03 27.44 18.84
C ILE A 292 3.80 27.55 20.35
N SER A 293 2.82 28.37 20.78
CA SER A 293 2.61 28.68 22.20
C SER A 293 1.84 27.60 22.96
N SER A 294 1.10 26.71 22.25
CA SER A 294 0.34 25.64 22.90
C SER A 294 1.24 24.50 23.37
N ASP A 295 1.13 24.16 24.66
CA ASP A 295 1.83 23.05 25.30
C ASP A 295 0.95 21.78 25.45
N LYS A 296 -0.34 21.86 25.06
CA LYS A 296 -1.32 20.77 25.23
C LYS A 296 -0.85 19.47 24.59
N VAL A 297 -0.26 19.55 23.40
CA VAL A 297 0.29 18.38 22.68
C VAL A 297 1.43 17.72 23.47
N VAL A 298 2.30 18.52 24.08
CA VAL A 298 3.42 18.00 24.88
C VAL A 298 2.90 17.34 26.14
N ARG A 299 1.95 17.97 26.85
CA ARG A 299 1.32 17.39 28.05
C ARG A 299 0.63 16.06 27.75
N LEU A 300 -0.12 15.98 26.63
CA LEU A 300 -0.74 14.73 26.22
C LEU A 300 0.29 13.66 25.85
N MET A 301 1.42 14.04 25.25
CA MET A 301 2.52 13.10 25.00
C MET A 301 3.09 12.52 26.29
N ASP A 302 3.31 13.36 27.30
CA ASP A 302 3.83 12.94 28.62
C ASP A 302 2.82 12.04 29.36
N GLU A 303 1.53 12.38 29.27
CA GLU A 303 0.45 11.55 29.80
C GLU A 303 0.42 10.16 29.16
N VAL A 304 0.48 10.09 27.83
CA VAL A 304 0.54 8.82 27.09
C VAL A 304 1.80 8.01 27.45
N GLU A 305 2.96 8.67 27.61
CA GLU A 305 4.20 8.00 28.09
C GLU A 305 4.00 7.39 29.48
N SER A 306 3.37 8.12 30.40
CA SER A 306 3.08 7.67 31.77
C SER A 306 2.13 6.48 31.79
N ILE A 307 0.98 6.60 31.08
CA ILE A 307 -0.02 5.53 30.95
C ILE A 307 0.61 4.27 30.36
N PHE A 308 1.37 4.43 29.27
CA PHE A 308 2.00 3.30 28.58
C PHE A 308 3.04 2.60 29.45
N THR A 309 3.84 3.37 30.17
CA THR A 309 4.85 2.85 31.11
C THR A 309 4.21 2.04 32.23
N LYS A 310 3.13 2.58 32.85
CA LYS A 310 2.42 1.94 33.95
C LYS A 310 1.70 0.66 33.54
N HIS A 311 0.94 0.70 32.45
CA HIS A 311 -0.02 -0.38 32.13
C HIS A 311 0.49 -1.39 31.08
N PHE A 312 1.45 -1.02 30.21
CA PHE A 312 1.90 -1.89 29.10
C PHE A 312 3.39 -2.25 29.15
N ALA A 313 4.18 -1.60 30.00
CA ALA A 313 5.63 -1.82 30.07
C ALA A 313 6.12 -2.24 31.46
N ASN A 314 5.23 -2.59 32.40
CA ASN A 314 5.58 -2.99 33.77
C ASN A 314 6.49 -1.98 34.49
N ASN A 315 6.18 -0.69 34.40
CA ASN A 315 6.97 0.44 34.93
C ASN A 315 8.38 0.61 34.34
N ASP A 316 8.69 -0.08 33.26
CA ASP A 316 9.95 0.11 32.51
C ASP A 316 9.80 1.16 31.42
N ARG A 317 10.31 2.39 31.71
CA ARG A 317 10.27 3.51 30.76
C ARG A 317 11.06 3.21 29.47
N LYS A 318 12.20 2.50 29.53
CA LYS A 318 12.99 2.15 28.33
C LYS A 318 12.21 1.26 27.41
N LYS A 319 11.52 0.26 27.98
CA LYS A 319 10.66 -0.64 27.24
C LYS A 319 9.45 0.08 26.65
N ALA A 320 8.80 0.98 27.42
CA ALA A 320 7.70 1.81 26.91
C ALA A 320 8.13 2.66 25.70
N MET A 321 9.26 3.36 25.82
CA MET A 321 9.78 4.21 24.74
C MET A 321 10.17 3.41 23.50
N LYS A 322 10.63 2.17 23.66
CA LYS A 322 10.90 1.27 22.53
C LYS A 322 9.65 0.94 21.72
N PHE A 323 8.47 0.89 22.35
CA PHE A 323 7.20 0.67 21.66
C PHE A 323 6.60 1.97 21.09
N LEU A 324 6.68 3.06 21.83
CA LEU A 324 6.10 4.35 21.46
C LEU A 324 6.86 5.05 20.33
N ARG A 325 8.19 5.07 20.43
CA ARG A 325 9.03 5.65 19.36
C ARG A 325 9.25 4.63 18.26
N PRO A 326 9.08 5.01 16.99
CA PRO A 326 9.47 4.14 15.91
C PRO A 326 10.97 3.83 16.04
N GLN A 327 11.32 2.57 16.23
CA GLN A 327 12.72 2.17 16.11
C GLN A 327 13.15 2.44 14.68
N GLN A 328 14.06 3.36 14.50
CA GLN A 328 14.88 3.43 13.31
C GLN A 328 15.69 2.12 13.25
N GLN A 329 15.19 1.15 12.51
CA GLN A 329 16.04 0.07 12.07
C GLN A 329 17.08 0.72 11.16
N LYS A 330 18.32 0.88 11.65
CA LYS A 330 19.45 1.26 10.81
C LYS A 330 19.42 0.34 9.59
N GLU A 331 19.25 0.93 8.41
CA GLU A 331 19.26 0.15 7.18
C GLU A 331 20.61 -0.50 7.07
N SER A 332 20.66 -1.82 7.13
CA SER A 332 21.91 -2.57 7.05
C SER A 332 22.49 -2.43 5.66
N HIS A 333 23.69 -1.86 5.57
CA HIS A 333 24.47 -1.84 4.32
C HIS A 333 24.78 -3.25 3.81
N MET A 334 24.78 -4.25 4.70
CA MET A 334 24.98 -5.66 4.36
C MET A 334 23.97 -6.18 3.33
N VAL A 335 22.69 -5.81 3.46
CA VAL A 335 21.65 -6.20 2.48
C VAL A 335 21.99 -5.66 1.09
N THR A 336 22.39 -4.38 0.99
CA THR A 336 22.76 -3.77 -0.29
C THR A 336 24.03 -4.40 -0.88
N PHE A 337 25.01 -4.74 -0.03
CA PHE A 337 26.21 -5.45 -0.46
C PHE A 337 25.87 -6.83 -1.05
N PHE A 338 25.04 -7.62 -0.37
CA PHE A 338 24.64 -8.94 -0.87
C PHE A 338 23.79 -8.85 -2.14
N VAL A 339 22.92 -7.85 -2.27
CA VAL A 339 22.20 -7.61 -3.54
C VAL A 339 23.19 -7.37 -4.68
N GLY A 340 24.21 -6.53 -4.48
CA GLY A 340 25.25 -6.29 -5.48
C GLY A 340 26.07 -7.54 -5.81
N LEU A 341 26.48 -8.28 -4.78
CA LEU A 341 27.25 -9.53 -4.94
C LEU A 341 26.46 -10.57 -5.75
N PHE A 342 25.22 -10.87 -5.34
CA PHE A 342 24.40 -11.86 -6.06
C PHE A 342 24.00 -11.38 -7.46
N THR A 343 23.83 -10.08 -7.68
CA THR A 343 23.62 -9.53 -9.04
C THR A 343 24.85 -9.78 -9.91
N GLY A 344 26.06 -9.53 -9.40
CA GLY A 344 27.31 -9.82 -10.10
C GLY A 344 27.47 -11.30 -10.41
N CYS A 345 27.24 -12.17 -9.42
CA CYS A 345 27.27 -13.63 -9.61
C CYS A 345 26.24 -14.08 -10.67
N PHE A 346 25.02 -13.55 -10.62
CA PHE A 346 24.00 -13.86 -11.61
C PHE A 346 24.44 -13.50 -13.03
N VAL A 347 24.93 -12.28 -13.24
CA VAL A 347 25.38 -11.82 -14.57
C VAL A 347 26.54 -12.69 -15.08
N SER A 348 27.53 -12.97 -14.23
CA SER A 348 28.67 -13.81 -14.60
C SER A 348 28.25 -15.24 -14.97
N LEU A 349 27.41 -15.86 -14.14
CA LEU A 349 26.90 -17.22 -14.40
C LEU A 349 25.99 -17.26 -15.62
N PHE A 350 25.20 -16.19 -15.86
CA PHE A 350 24.36 -16.11 -17.05
C PHE A 350 25.20 -16.00 -18.34
N CYS A 351 26.29 -15.25 -18.32
CA CYS A 351 27.23 -15.23 -19.44
C CYS A 351 27.85 -16.61 -19.70
N VAL A 352 28.27 -17.30 -18.64
CA VAL A 352 28.79 -18.68 -18.74
C VAL A 352 27.73 -19.62 -19.31
N TYR A 353 26.49 -19.53 -18.82
CA TYR A 353 25.36 -20.30 -19.35
C TYR A 353 25.13 -20.04 -20.84
N ALA A 354 25.13 -18.77 -21.26
CA ALA A 354 24.91 -18.40 -22.67
C ALA A 354 26.01 -18.96 -23.58
N ILE A 355 27.26 -18.91 -23.14
CA ILE A 355 28.40 -19.48 -23.88
C ILE A 355 28.26 -21.01 -23.97
N LEU A 356 28.00 -21.68 -22.84
CA LEU A 356 27.83 -23.14 -22.81
C LEU A 356 26.63 -23.59 -23.66
N ALA A 357 25.51 -22.88 -23.59
CA ALA A 357 24.31 -23.16 -24.37
C ALA A 357 24.56 -23.01 -25.87
N HIS A 358 25.35 -21.99 -26.28
CA HIS A 358 25.76 -21.80 -27.67
C HIS A 358 26.70 -22.93 -28.16
N LEU A 359 27.73 -23.25 -27.37
CA LEU A 359 28.69 -24.31 -27.68
C LEU A 359 28.04 -25.71 -27.73
N SER A 360 27.04 -25.96 -26.86
CA SER A 360 26.31 -27.22 -26.82
C SER A 360 25.28 -27.39 -27.96
N GLY A 361 25.09 -26.36 -28.83
CA GLY A 361 24.15 -26.41 -29.95
C GLY A 361 22.67 -26.48 -29.53
N ILE A 362 22.33 -26.09 -28.31
CA ILE A 362 20.94 -26.14 -27.77
C ILE A 362 19.96 -25.33 -28.63
N PHE A 363 20.45 -24.34 -29.32
CA PHE A 363 19.63 -23.50 -30.20
C PHE A 363 19.62 -24.00 -31.68
N SER A 364 20.23 -25.14 -31.98
CA SER A 364 20.22 -25.70 -33.31
C SER A 364 19.01 -26.62 -33.54
N ALA A 365 18.46 -26.61 -34.73
CA ALA A 365 17.15 -27.22 -35.05
C ALA A 365 17.08 -28.74 -34.88
N ASN A 366 18.23 -29.45 -34.82
CA ASN A 366 18.28 -30.90 -34.90
C ASN A 366 18.43 -31.66 -33.55
N THR A 367 18.69 -30.98 -32.44
CA THR A 367 19.13 -31.70 -31.23
C THR A 367 18.10 -31.72 -30.09
N GLU A 368 16.93 -31.05 -30.16
CA GLU A 368 16.48 -30.49 -28.91
C GLU A 368 15.00 -30.43 -28.60
N ALA A 369 14.18 -31.20 -29.27
CA ALA A 369 12.78 -31.39 -28.84
C ALA A 369 12.71 -31.86 -27.38
N ALA A 370 13.62 -32.74 -26.97
CA ALA A 370 13.69 -33.28 -25.63
C ALA A 370 13.99 -32.23 -24.56
N TYR A 371 15.04 -31.41 -24.75
CA TYR A 371 15.41 -30.35 -23.80
C TYR A 371 14.31 -29.31 -23.64
N MET A 372 13.72 -28.88 -24.75
CA MET A 372 12.65 -27.88 -24.76
C MET A 372 11.34 -28.39 -24.17
N GLU A 373 11.15 -29.70 -24.11
CA GLU A 373 9.94 -30.29 -23.53
C GLU A 373 10.08 -30.67 -22.05
N THR A 374 11.30 -30.83 -21.55
CA THR A 374 11.56 -31.33 -20.20
C THR A 374 12.14 -30.27 -19.28
N VAL A 375 13.24 -29.69 -19.67
CA VAL A 375 14.04 -28.78 -18.82
C VAL A 375 13.54 -27.33 -18.95
N TYR A 376 13.20 -26.92 -20.16
CA TYR A 376 12.73 -25.58 -20.45
C TYR A 376 11.50 -25.15 -19.64
N PRO A 377 10.42 -25.97 -19.49
CA PRO A 377 9.25 -25.54 -18.71
C PRO A 377 9.59 -25.20 -17.27
N VAL A 378 10.46 -25.96 -16.62
CA VAL A 378 10.85 -25.74 -15.22
C VAL A 378 11.64 -24.45 -15.08
N PHE A 379 12.65 -24.23 -15.92
CA PHE A 379 13.44 -23.00 -15.89
C PHE A 379 12.64 -21.79 -16.30
N SER A 380 11.68 -21.93 -17.22
CA SER A 380 10.73 -20.88 -17.56
C SER A 380 9.86 -20.47 -16.36
N VAL A 381 9.35 -21.44 -15.57
CA VAL A 381 8.64 -21.16 -14.33
C VAL A 381 9.51 -20.30 -13.39
N PHE A 382 10.75 -20.71 -13.17
CA PHE A 382 11.66 -19.96 -12.29
C PHE A 382 11.96 -18.57 -12.82
N ALA A 383 12.20 -18.42 -14.12
CA ALA A 383 12.47 -17.13 -14.75
C ALA A 383 11.28 -16.16 -14.62
N LEU A 384 10.04 -16.65 -14.86
CA LEU A 384 8.83 -15.86 -14.68
C LEU A 384 8.58 -15.48 -13.21
N LEU A 385 8.83 -16.40 -12.26
CA LEU A 385 8.76 -16.10 -10.83
C LEU A 385 9.79 -15.05 -10.40
N CYS A 386 11.03 -15.17 -10.89
CA CYS A 386 12.08 -14.18 -10.64
C CYS A 386 11.70 -12.81 -11.20
N LEU A 387 11.18 -12.77 -12.43
CA LEU A 387 10.73 -11.53 -13.06
C LEU A 387 9.59 -10.89 -12.26
N HIS A 388 8.66 -11.70 -11.79
CA HIS A 388 7.55 -11.22 -10.96
C HIS A 388 8.05 -10.65 -9.62
N LEU A 389 8.98 -11.32 -8.96
CA LEU A 389 9.60 -10.87 -7.71
C LEU A 389 10.43 -9.59 -7.94
N PHE A 390 11.12 -9.48 -9.07
CA PHE A 390 11.83 -8.26 -9.48
C PHE A 390 10.87 -7.08 -9.66
N MET A 391 9.78 -7.28 -10.40
CA MET A 391 8.74 -6.26 -10.60
C MET A 391 8.07 -5.85 -9.29
N TYR A 392 7.87 -6.79 -8.36
CA TYR A 392 7.39 -6.49 -7.02
C TYR A 392 8.39 -5.61 -6.24
N GLY A 393 9.69 -5.91 -6.30
CA GLY A 393 10.75 -5.09 -5.72
C GLY A 393 10.76 -3.66 -6.30
N CYS A 394 10.62 -3.53 -7.62
CA CYS A 394 10.49 -2.23 -8.30
C CYS A 394 9.25 -1.45 -7.81
N ASN A 395 8.11 -2.12 -7.66
CA ASN A 395 6.89 -1.51 -7.15
C ASN A 395 7.06 -1.04 -5.69
N LEU A 396 7.65 -1.84 -4.82
CA LEU A 396 7.95 -1.44 -3.44
C LEU A 396 8.88 -0.22 -3.39
N PHE A 397 9.90 -0.17 -4.25
CA PHE A 397 10.79 0.99 -4.38
C PHE A 397 10.02 2.23 -4.86
N MET A 398 9.20 2.10 -5.90
CA MET A 398 8.40 3.21 -6.43
C MET A 398 7.38 3.70 -5.40
N TRP A 399 6.65 2.81 -4.73
CA TRP A 399 5.68 3.19 -3.68
C TRP A 399 6.36 3.89 -2.50
N LYS A 400 7.55 3.41 -2.07
CA LYS A 400 8.33 4.10 -1.03
C LYS A 400 8.79 5.50 -1.51
N SER A 401 9.34 5.62 -2.72
CA SER A 401 9.85 6.88 -3.26
C SER A 401 8.75 7.92 -3.50
N THR A 402 7.57 7.47 -3.92
CA THR A 402 6.38 8.32 -4.12
C THR A 402 5.52 8.47 -2.86
N ARG A 403 5.91 7.84 -1.75
CA ARG A 403 5.22 7.89 -0.46
C ARG A 403 3.77 7.36 -0.49
N ILE A 404 3.52 6.37 -1.34
CA ILE A 404 2.27 5.63 -1.31
C ILE A 404 2.28 4.69 -0.11
N ASN A 405 1.28 4.79 0.77
CA ASN A 405 1.20 3.98 1.98
C ASN A 405 0.65 2.57 1.69
N TYR A 406 1.45 1.76 1.00
CA TYR A 406 1.08 0.39 0.65
C TYR A 406 0.88 -0.52 1.87
N ASN A 407 1.60 -0.28 2.98
CA ASN A 407 1.42 -1.07 4.20
C ASN A 407 0.02 -0.92 4.78
N PHE A 408 -0.53 0.30 4.73
CA PHE A 408 -1.90 0.56 5.15
C PHE A 408 -2.92 -0.07 4.20
N ILE A 409 -2.74 0.13 2.89
CA ILE A 409 -3.69 -0.37 1.87
C ILE A 409 -3.80 -1.90 1.91
N PHE A 410 -2.68 -2.59 2.12
CA PHE A 410 -2.63 -4.06 2.21
C PHE A 410 -2.78 -4.60 3.64
N GLU A 411 -2.98 -3.75 4.64
CA GLU A 411 -3.07 -4.12 6.05
C GLU A 411 -1.84 -4.89 6.56
N PHE A 412 -0.66 -4.58 6.02
CA PHE A 412 0.59 -5.22 6.46
C PHE A 412 1.08 -4.61 7.77
N SER A 413 1.60 -5.45 8.66
CA SER A 413 2.31 -4.97 9.83
C SER A 413 3.59 -4.25 9.43
N PRO A 414 3.80 -2.99 9.80
CA PRO A 414 4.98 -2.22 9.37
C PRO A 414 6.32 -2.87 9.74
N ASN A 415 6.36 -3.62 10.85
CA ASN A 415 7.57 -4.28 11.35
C ASN A 415 7.91 -5.60 10.62
N THR A 416 6.93 -6.21 9.94
CA THR A 416 7.08 -7.52 9.26
C THR A 416 6.89 -7.42 7.76
N ALA A 417 6.53 -6.24 7.24
CA ALA A 417 6.39 -6.00 5.82
C ALA A 417 7.75 -6.07 5.13
N LEU A 418 7.79 -6.73 3.97
CA LEU A 418 8.99 -6.85 3.16
C LEU A 418 9.41 -5.46 2.65
N LYS A 419 10.68 -5.11 2.82
CA LYS A 419 11.26 -3.89 2.27
C LYS A 419 11.74 -4.14 0.84
N TYR A 420 11.83 -3.09 0.01
CA TYR A 420 12.28 -3.23 -1.38
C TYR A 420 13.68 -3.85 -1.51
N ARG A 421 14.62 -3.51 -0.59
CA ARG A 421 15.98 -4.10 -0.58
C ARG A 421 15.93 -5.61 -0.30
N ASP A 422 15.08 -6.03 0.62
CA ASP A 422 14.89 -7.44 0.95
C ASP A 422 14.23 -8.20 -0.22
N ALA A 423 13.29 -7.57 -0.92
CA ALA A 423 12.70 -8.14 -2.14
C ALA A 423 13.74 -8.33 -3.25
N PHE A 424 14.63 -7.34 -3.46
CA PHE A 424 15.73 -7.48 -4.41
C PHE A 424 16.75 -8.52 -3.97
N LEU A 425 17.06 -8.63 -2.67
CA LEU A 425 17.94 -9.68 -2.15
C LEU A 425 17.37 -11.07 -2.43
N LEU A 426 16.08 -11.29 -2.12
CA LEU A 426 15.41 -12.55 -2.44
C LEU A 426 15.44 -12.86 -3.95
N CYS A 427 15.13 -11.85 -4.76
CA CYS A 427 15.14 -11.99 -6.22
C CYS A 427 16.52 -12.37 -6.75
N THR A 428 17.57 -11.63 -6.40
CA THR A 428 18.92 -11.86 -6.91
C THR A 428 19.51 -13.17 -6.41
N THR A 429 19.27 -13.54 -5.15
CA THR A 429 19.70 -14.85 -4.60
C THR A 429 19.01 -15.99 -5.36
N PHE A 430 17.71 -15.87 -5.59
CA PHE A 430 16.95 -16.90 -6.29
C PHE A 430 17.36 -17.02 -7.76
N MET A 431 17.54 -15.89 -8.46
CA MET A 431 18.05 -15.85 -9.84
C MET A 431 19.44 -16.52 -9.94
N THR A 432 20.34 -16.20 -9.01
CA THR A 432 21.70 -16.80 -8.98
C THR A 432 21.61 -18.31 -8.78
N ALA A 433 20.78 -18.80 -7.86
CA ALA A 433 20.61 -20.22 -7.63
C ALA A 433 20.07 -20.97 -8.85
N VAL A 434 19.07 -20.38 -9.52
CA VAL A 434 18.46 -20.95 -10.74
C VAL A 434 19.49 -21.03 -11.88
N VAL A 435 20.23 -19.94 -12.14
CA VAL A 435 21.24 -19.94 -13.22
C VAL A 435 22.41 -20.86 -12.89
N ALA A 436 22.82 -20.94 -11.63
CA ALA A 436 23.82 -21.91 -11.20
C ALA A 436 23.36 -23.36 -11.48
N ALA A 437 22.11 -23.69 -11.18
CA ALA A 437 21.54 -25.00 -11.49
C ALA A 437 21.51 -25.26 -13.01
N MET A 438 21.19 -24.23 -13.83
CA MET A 438 21.23 -24.33 -15.30
C MET A 438 22.66 -24.61 -15.81
N VAL A 439 23.66 -23.91 -15.29
CA VAL A 439 25.08 -24.13 -15.63
C VAL A 439 25.52 -25.54 -15.25
N VAL A 440 25.20 -25.98 -14.04
CA VAL A 440 25.52 -27.35 -13.57
C VAL A 440 24.85 -28.39 -14.45
N HIS A 441 23.59 -28.21 -14.81
CA HIS A 441 22.86 -29.09 -15.72
C HIS A 441 23.59 -29.23 -17.06
N LEU A 442 24.01 -28.13 -17.69
CA LEU A 442 24.72 -28.16 -18.96
C LEU A 442 26.10 -28.77 -18.86
N LEU A 443 26.88 -28.47 -17.80
CA LEU A 443 28.21 -29.05 -17.58
C LEU A 443 28.14 -30.57 -17.40
N LEU A 444 27.21 -31.08 -16.60
CA LEU A 444 27.05 -32.53 -16.41
C LEU A 444 26.61 -33.21 -17.71
N ARG A 445 25.75 -32.56 -18.52
CA ARG A 445 25.37 -33.04 -19.82
C ARG A 445 26.57 -33.11 -20.78
N ALA A 446 27.39 -32.08 -20.84
CA ALA A 446 28.60 -32.06 -21.62
C ALA A 446 29.63 -33.11 -21.17
N SER A 447 29.65 -33.46 -19.88
CA SER A 447 30.54 -34.49 -19.30
C SER A 447 30.05 -35.93 -19.52
N GLY A 448 28.91 -36.13 -20.26
CA GLY A 448 28.41 -37.47 -20.62
C GLY A 448 27.70 -38.24 -19.50
N PHE A 449 27.27 -37.55 -18.43
CA PHE A 449 26.43 -38.18 -17.40
C PHE A 449 25.07 -38.64 -17.96
N SER A 450 24.49 -39.66 -17.31
CA SER A 450 23.21 -40.24 -17.73
C SER A 450 22.10 -39.19 -17.69
N PRO A 451 21.33 -38.97 -18.80
CA PRO A 451 20.25 -37.97 -18.88
C PRO A 451 19.23 -38.08 -17.76
N SER A 452 18.86 -39.30 -17.34
CA SER A 452 17.87 -39.54 -16.28
C SER A 452 18.24 -38.95 -14.92
N LYS A 453 19.59 -38.84 -14.60
CA LYS A 453 20.05 -38.20 -13.39
C LYS A 453 20.11 -36.66 -13.53
N ILE A 454 20.50 -36.19 -14.69
CA ILE A 454 20.65 -34.76 -14.96
C ILE A 454 19.30 -34.05 -15.04
N ASP A 455 18.34 -34.66 -15.70
CA ASP A 455 16.98 -34.10 -15.87
C ASP A 455 16.19 -34.07 -14.54
N ALA A 456 16.67 -34.73 -13.48
CA ALA A 456 16.13 -34.59 -12.14
C ALA A 456 16.52 -33.24 -11.47
N ILE A 457 17.60 -32.56 -11.88
CA ILE A 457 18.10 -31.33 -11.24
C ILE A 457 17.04 -30.22 -11.18
N PRO A 458 16.34 -29.85 -12.27
CA PRO A 458 15.28 -28.85 -12.21
C PRO A 458 14.15 -29.23 -11.25
N GLY A 459 13.78 -30.52 -11.21
CA GLY A 459 12.75 -31.01 -10.30
C GLY A 459 13.16 -30.93 -8.83
N ILE A 460 14.41 -31.26 -8.51
CA ILE A 460 14.97 -31.13 -7.17
C ILE A 460 14.98 -29.66 -6.75
N LEU A 461 15.38 -28.75 -7.63
CA LEU A 461 15.35 -27.30 -7.37
C LEU A 461 13.91 -26.81 -7.07
N LEU A 462 12.93 -27.28 -7.82
CA LEU A 462 11.51 -26.98 -7.59
C LEU A 462 11.05 -27.52 -6.22
N LEU A 463 11.39 -28.75 -5.90
CA LEU A 463 11.07 -29.37 -4.60
C LEU A 463 11.68 -28.58 -3.43
N ILE A 464 12.97 -28.22 -3.51
CA ILE A 464 13.64 -27.41 -2.51
C ILE A 464 12.92 -26.06 -2.35
N SER A 465 12.53 -25.40 -3.45
CA SER A 465 11.83 -24.12 -3.43
C SER A 465 10.46 -24.23 -2.73
N ILE A 466 9.70 -25.29 -2.99
CA ILE A 466 8.43 -25.58 -2.31
C ILE A 466 8.64 -25.86 -0.82
N CYS A 467 9.65 -26.67 -0.48
CA CYS A 467 10.00 -26.96 0.91
C CYS A 467 10.40 -25.69 1.67
N LEU A 468 11.19 -24.80 1.06
CA LEU A 468 11.53 -23.50 1.65
C LEU A 468 10.30 -22.61 1.87
N LEU A 469 9.35 -22.60 0.94
CA LEU A 469 8.13 -21.82 1.05
C LEU A 469 7.28 -22.25 2.25
N ILE A 470 7.17 -23.56 2.51
CA ILE A 470 6.33 -24.14 3.58
C ILE A 470 7.09 -24.22 4.91
N CYS A 471 8.42 -24.16 4.90
CA CYS A 471 9.29 -24.36 6.06
C CYS A 471 8.86 -23.55 7.29
N PRO A 472 8.66 -24.18 8.48
CA PRO A 472 8.20 -23.49 9.69
C PRO A 472 9.28 -22.67 10.39
N PHE A 473 10.55 -22.88 10.07
CA PHE A 473 11.68 -22.18 10.68
C PHE A 473 11.77 -20.71 10.23
N ASP A 474 12.36 -19.85 11.04
CA ASP A 474 12.54 -18.43 10.74
C ASP A 474 13.75 -18.22 9.79
N ILE A 475 13.62 -18.82 8.60
CA ILE A 475 14.57 -18.73 7.50
C ILE A 475 13.86 -17.98 6.36
N PHE A 476 14.56 -17.09 5.66
CA PHE A 476 14.04 -16.35 4.50
C PHE A 476 12.65 -15.71 4.72
N TYR A 477 12.58 -14.74 5.65
CA TYR A 477 11.37 -13.91 5.86
C TYR A 477 10.09 -14.71 6.14
N ARG A 478 10.11 -15.59 7.12
CA ARG A 478 8.97 -16.41 7.53
C ARG A 478 7.62 -15.65 7.58
N PRO A 479 7.51 -14.43 8.17
CA PRO A 479 6.23 -13.71 8.21
C PRO A 479 5.66 -13.42 6.83
N THR A 480 6.53 -13.08 5.87
CA THR A 480 6.13 -12.81 4.48
C THR A 480 5.67 -14.08 3.77
N ARG A 481 6.38 -15.21 3.93
CA ARG A 481 6.01 -16.52 3.35
C ARG A 481 4.64 -16.99 3.86
N TYR A 482 4.43 -16.93 5.18
CA TYR A 482 3.15 -17.32 5.77
C TYR A 482 2.02 -16.35 5.41
N CYS A 483 2.30 -15.06 5.24
CA CYS A 483 1.33 -14.10 4.71
C CYS A 483 0.94 -14.48 3.27
N PHE A 484 1.90 -14.80 2.41
CA PHE A 484 1.66 -15.26 1.05
C PHE A 484 0.81 -16.53 1.01
N LEU A 485 1.17 -17.56 1.79
CA LEU A 485 0.39 -18.81 1.86
C LEU A 485 -1.04 -18.58 2.34
N ARG A 486 -1.25 -17.66 3.31
CA ARG A 486 -2.59 -17.27 3.77
C ARG A 486 -3.39 -16.60 2.66
N ILE A 487 -2.78 -15.71 1.90
CA ILE A 487 -3.42 -15.02 0.76
C ILE A 487 -3.83 -16.05 -0.31
N ILE A 488 -2.93 -16.96 -0.68
CA ILE A 488 -3.24 -18.03 -1.65
C ILE A 488 -4.39 -18.91 -1.15
N ARG A 489 -4.38 -19.31 0.12
CA ARG A 489 -5.51 -20.05 0.72
C ARG A 489 -6.82 -19.28 0.61
N ASN A 490 -6.83 -17.98 0.92
CA ASN A 490 -8.04 -17.14 0.85
C ASN A 490 -8.55 -17.03 -0.60
N ILE A 491 -7.64 -16.95 -1.57
CA ILE A 491 -7.99 -16.92 -3.00
C ILE A 491 -8.64 -18.24 -3.43
N ILE A 492 -8.03 -19.36 -3.09
CA ILE A 492 -8.53 -20.72 -3.46
C ILE A 492 -9.87 -20.96 -2.80
N CYS A 493 -10.04 -20.60 -1.54
CA CYS A 493 -11.28 -20.80 -0.78
C CYS A 493 -12.30 -19.67 -0.97
N SER A 494 -12.17 -18.81 -1.98
CA SER A 494 -13.21 -17.85 -2.35
C SER A 494 -14.46 -18.62 -2.84
N PRO A 495 -15.70 -18.23 -2.45
CA PRO A 495 -16.14 -16.99 -1.76
C PRO A 495 -16.30 -17.11 -0.24
N PHE A 496 -15.78 -18.13 0.42
CA PHE A 496 -16.04 -18.39 1.85
C PHE A 496 -15.39 -17.37 2.79
N TYR A 497 -14.37 -16.63 2.35
CA TYR A 497 -13.68 -15.62 3.13
C TYR A 497 -14.05 -14.21 2.70
N LYS A 498 -14.05 -13.27 3.66
CA LYS A 498 -14.13 -11.84 3.35
C LYS A 498 -12.91 -11.43 2.52
N VAL A 499 -13.16 -10.79 1.39
CA VAL A 499 -12.12 -10.41 0.43
C VAL A 499 -11.46 -9.10 0.88
N LEU A 500 -10.17 -9.18 1.21
CA LEU A 500 -9.34 -8.02 1.52
C LEU A 500 -8.69 -7.44 0.25
N MET A 501 -8.19 -6.20 0.33
CA MET A 501 -7.48 -5.56 -0.78
C MET A 501 -6.32 -6.42 -1.29
N VAL A 502 -5.53 -7.01 -0.38
CA VAL A 502 -4.38 -7.84 -0.73
C VAL A 502 -4.80 -9.14 -1.45
N ASP A 503 -5.94 -9.73 -1.08
CA ASP A 503 -6.41 -10.99 -1.67
C ASP A 503 -6.80 -10.81 -3.14
N PHE A 504 -7.58 -9.76 -3.45
CA PHE A 504 -7.97 -9.54 -4.85
C PHE A 504 -6.83 -8.97 -5.70
N PHE A 505 -5.95 -8.15 -5.10
CA PHE A 505 -4.76 -7.65 -5.79
C PHE A 505 -3.82 -8.79 -6.20
N MET A 506 -3.60 -9.77 -5.31
CA MET A 506 -2.80 -10.97 -5.62
C MET A 506 -3.49 -11.89 -6.61
N ALA A 507 -4.81 -12.06 -6.51
CA ALA A 507 -5.57 -12.85 -7.47
C ALA A 507 -5.52 -12.23 -8.89
N ASP A 508 -5.46 -10.90 -9.00
CA ASP A 508 -5.23 -10.21 -10.27
C ASP A 508 -3.82 -10.49 -10.85
N GLN A 509 -2.81 -10.70 -10.00
CA GLN A 509 -1.49 -11.18 -10.46
C GLN A 509 -1.61 -12.58 -11.08
N LEU A 510 -2.36 -13.49 -10.45
CA LEU A 510 -2.54 -14.85 -10.93
C LEU A 510 -3.22 -14.92 -12.30
N THR A 511 -4.11 -13.97 -12.64
CA THR A 511 -4.71 -13.94 -14.00
C THR A 511 -3.69 -13.71 -15.10
N SER A 512 -2.55 -13.10 -14.80
CA SER A 512 -1.44 -12.88 -15.73
C SER A 512 -0.38 -14.00 -15.65
N GLN A 513 -0.56 -15.00 -14.77
CA GLN A 513 0.37 -16.11 -14.56
C GLN A 513 -0.14 -17.44 -15.15
N ILE A 514 -1.10 -17.39 -16.05
CA ILE A 514 -1.62 -18.59 -16.71
C ILE A 514 -0.51 -19.38 -17.43
N PRO A 515 0.42 -18.77 -18.20
CA PRO A 515 1.54 -19.49 -18.79
C PRO A 515 2.41 -20.21 -17.75
N LEU A 516 2.71 -19.55 -16.62
CA LEU A 516 3.44 -20.14 -15.51
C LEU A 516 2.72 -21.35 -14.93
N LEU A 517 1.40 -21.26 -14.69
CA LEU A 517 0.59 -22.36 -14.17
C LEU A 517 0.55 -23.55 -15.16
N ARG A 518 0.49 -23.27 -16.46
CA ARG A 518 0.57 -24.26 -17.52
C ARG A 518 1.93 -24.98 -17.56
N HIS A 519 3.02 -24.23 -17.39
CA HIS A 519 4.37 -24.80 -17.29
C HIS A 519 4.54 -25.65 -16.02
N LEU A 520 3.92 -25.23 -14.89
CA LEU A 520 3.87 -26.06 -13.67
C LEU A 520 3.09 -27.37 -13.88
N GLU A 521 1.96 -27.31 -14.59
CA GLU A 521 1.19 -28.49 -14.97
C GLU A 521 2.02 -29.48 -15.80
N SER A 522 2.69 -28.97 -16.84
CA SER A 522 3.58 -29.76 -17.69
C SER A 522 4.72 -30.38 -16.88
N THR A 523 5.33 -29.59 -15.98
CA THR A 523 6.38 -30.07 -15.08
C THR A 523 5.89 -31.16 -14.13
N ALA A 524 4.72 -30.93 -13.50
CA ALA A 524 4.12 -31.91 -12.60
C ALA A 524 3.82 -33.22 -13.32
N CYS A 525 3.22 -33.17 -14.54
CA CYS A 525 2.97 -34.34 -15.34
C CYS A 525 4.26 -35.09 -15.67
N TYR A 526 5.31 -34.38 -16.11
CA TYR A 526 6.61 -34.96 -16.47
C TYR A 526 7.24 -35.73 -15.32
N PHE A 527 7.23 -35.19 -14.11
CA PHE A 527 7.82 -35.85 -12.94
C PHE A 527 6.91 -36.95 -12.38
N LEU A 528 5.58 -36.75 -12.32
CA LEU A 528 4.62 -37.75 -11.80
C LEU A 528 4.47 -38.97 -12.72
N ALA A 529 4.47 -38.77 -14.03
CA ALA A 529 4.43 -39.86 -15.00
C ALA A 529 5.77 -40.63 -15.08
N GLY A 530 6.82 -40.18 -14.42
CA GLY A 530 8.13 -40.83 -14.49
C GLY A 530 8.85 -40.65 -15.83
N SER A 531 8.39 -39.73 -16.67
CA SER A 531 8.96 -39.48 -18.01
C SER A 531 10.42 -39.06 -17.98
N PHE A 532 10.90 -38.51 -16.85
CA PHE A 532 12.32 -38.20 -16.63
C PHE A 532 13.23 -39.45 -16.59
N LYS A 533 12.66 -40.65 -16.33
CA LYS A 533 13.40 -41.94 -16.34
C LYS A 533 13.33 -42.60 -17.70
N THR A 534 12.21 -42.52 -18.38
CA THR A 534 11.89 -43.26 -19.62
C THR A 534 12.15 -42.45 -20.89
N HIS A 535 12.32 -41.13 -20.77
CA HIS A 535 12.46 -40.17 -21.88
C HIS A 535 11.29 -40.21 -22.90
N HIS A 536 10.13 -40.73 -22.49
CA HIS A 536 8.92 -40.69 -23.29
C HIS A 536 8.12 -39.42 -23.02
N TYR A 537 8.38 -38.38 -23.80
CA TYR A 537 7.81 -37.03 -23.62
C TYR A 537 6.35 -36.95 -24.06
N ASP A 538 5.91 -37.82 -24.95
CA ASP A 538 4.55 -37.82 -25.49
C ASP A 538 3.51 -38.38 -24.52
N THR A 539 3.91 -39.03 -23.44
CA THR A 539 3.00 -39.65 -22.47
C THR A 539 2.06 -38.63 -21.84
N CYS A 540 2.57 -37.45 -21.51
CA CYS A 540 1.79 -36.36 -20.95
C CYS A 540 0.91 -35.68 -22.01
N LYS A 541 1.45 -35.41 -23.21
CA LYS A 541 0.71 -34.68 -24.27
C LYS A 541 -0.50 -35.48 -24.78
N ASN A 542 -0.37 -36.81 -24.88
CA ASN A 542 -1.41 -37.68 -25.35
C ASN A 542 -2.44 -38.02 -24.27
N GLY A 543 -2.15 -37.77 -23.01
CA GLY A 543 -3.02 -38.04 -21.87
C GLY A 543 -4.31 -37.22 -21.93
N ARG A 544 -5.49 -37.90 -21.84
CA ARG A 544 -6.79 -37.21 -21.77
C ARG A 544 -6.84 -36.26 -20.55
N LEU A 545 -6.39 -36.75 -19.39
CA LEU A 545 -6.39 -36.00 -18.15
C LEU A 545 -5.58 -34.68 -18.26
N TYR A 546 -4.40 -34.74 -18.85
CA TYR A 546 -3.55 -33.53 -19.05
C TYR A 546 -4.27 -32.51 -19.94
N ARG A 547 -4.91 -32.93 -21.00
CA ARG A 547 -5.65 -32.05 -21.91
C ARG A 547 -6.86 -31.40 -21.25
N GLU A 548 -7.60 -32.14 -20.40
CA GLU A 548 -8.74 -31.55 -19.66
C GLU A 548 -8.27 -30.63 -18.56
N LEU A 549 -7.20 -30.99 -17.82
CA LEU A 549 -6.62 -30.15 -16.77
C LEU A 549 -6.11 -28.82 -17.32
N ALA A 550 -5.60 -28.78 -18.54
CA ALA A 550 -5.20 -27.59 -19.24
C ALA A 550 -6.30 -26.52 -19.32
N TYR A 551 -7.57 -26.95 -19.58
CA TYR A 551 -8.71 -26.02 -19.57
C TYR A 551 -8.95 -25.51 -18.14
N VAL A 552 -9.01 -26.41 -17.18
CA VAL A 552 -9.27 -26.08 -15.78
C VAL A 552 -8.24 -25.03 -15.30
N ILE A 553 -6.95 -25.27 -15.53
CA ILE A 553 -5.87 -24.38 -15.11
C ILE A 553 -5.96 -23.00 -15.80
N SER A 554 -6.35 -22.98 -17.07
CA SER A 554 -6.51 -21.72 -17.81
C SER A 554 -7.71 -20.88 -17.33
N PHE A 555 -8.75 -21.52 -16.80
CA PHE A 555 -9.92 -20.84 -16.25
C PHE A 555 -9.80 -20.46 -14.78
N LEU A 556 -9.02 -21.21 -14.02
CA LEU A 556 -8.97 -21.13 -12.55
C LEU A 556 -8.70 -19.72 -11.99
N PRO A 557 -7.72 -18.94 -12.49
CA PRO A 557 -7.49 -17.59 -11.99
C PRO A 557 -8.66 -16.63 -12.24
N TYR A 558 -9.33 -16.74 -13.39
CA TYR A 558 -10.50 -15.93 -13.70
C TYR A 558 -11.70 -16.34 -12.84
N TYR A 559 -11.89 -17.65 -12.60
CA TYR A 559 -12.91 -18.15 -11.69
C TYR A 559 -12.74 -17.61 -10.28
N TRP A 560 -11.53 -17.68 -9.71
CA TRP A 560 -11.27 -17.12 -8.38
C TRP A 560 -11.60 -15.63 -8.31
N ARG A 561 -11.25 -14.87 -9.35
CA ARG A 561 -11.58 -13.44 -9.41
C ARG A 561 -13.08 -13.20 -9.54
N ALA A 562 -13.77 -13.96 -10.34
CA ALA A 562 -15.24 -13.88 -10.45
C ALA A 562 -15.91 -14.17 -9.10
N MET A 563 -15.46 -15.21 -8.37
CA MET A 563 -15.99 -15.55 -7.05
C MET A 563 -15.68 -14.47 -5.99
N GLN A 564 -14.50 -13.86 -6.03
CA GLN A 564 -14.18 -12.72 -5.17
C GLN A 564 -15.09 -11.51 -5.47
N CYS A 565 -15.39 -11.25 -6.73
CA CYS A 565 -16.33 -10.18 -7.11
C CYS A 565 -17.75 -10.48 -6.63
N ALA A 566 -18.23 -11.73 -6.79
CA ALA A 566 -19.52 -12.17 -6.27
C ALA A 566 -19.62 -12.02 -4.75
N ARG A 567 -18.55 -12.41 -4.02
CA ARG A 567 -18.49 -12.26 -2.56
C ARG A 567 -18.53 -10.78 -2.15
N ARG A 568 -17.77 -9.92 -2.81
CA ARG A 568 -17.79 -8.48 -2.53
C ARG A 568 -19.15 -7.86 -2.84
N TRP A 569 -19.79 -8.26 -3.92
CA TRP A 569 -21.16 -7.84 -4.23
C TRP A 569 -22.11 -8.20 -3.09
N PHE A 570 -22.03 -9.42 -2.57
CA PHE A 570 -22.85 -9.88 -1.45
C PHE A 570 -22.55 -9.09 -0.15
N ASP A 571 -21.29 -8.75 0.13
CA ASP A 571 -20.90 -8.03 1.34
C ASP A 571 -21.19 -6.52 1.26
N GLU A 572 -21.10 -5.88 0.09
CA GLU A 572 -21.13 -4.42 -0.12
C GLU A 572 -22.37 -3.94 -0.88
N TYR A 573 -23.11 -4.84 -1.53
CA TYR A 573 -24.27 -4.55 -2.38
C TYR A 573 -24.02 -3.53 -3.51
N ASP A 574 -22.76 -3.40 -3.95
CA ASP A 574 -22.38 -2.49 -5.04
C ASP A 574 -22.38 -3.22 -6.40
N THR A 575 -23.20 -2.72 -7.34
CA THR A 575 -23.32 -3.25 -8.72
C THR A 575 -22.02 -3.20 -9.51
N ASN A 576 -21.06 -2.33 -9.13
CA ASN A 576 -19.74 -2.30 -9.76
C ASN A 576 -19.00 -3.64 -9.61
N HIS A 577 -19.26 -4.39 -8.55
CA HIS A 577 -18.66 -5.72 -8.38
C HIS A 577 -19.20 -6.74 -9.37
N LEU A 578 -20.48 -6.66 -9.72
CA LEU A 578 -21.07 -7.52 -10.78
C LEU A 578 -20.50 -7.16 -12.15
N ALA A 579 -20.35 -5.87 -12.46
CA ALA A 579 -19.67 -5.46 -13.69
C ALA A 579 -18.23 -5.97 -13.74
N ASN A 580 -17.49 -5.91 -12.63
CA ASN A 580 -16.13 -6.48 -12.55
C ASN A 580 -16.13 -8.01 -12.74
N MET A 581 -17.14 -8.72 -12.21
CA MET A 581 -17.31 -10.17 -12.47
C MET A 581 -17.52 -10.45 -13.96
N GLY A 582 -18.36 -9.65 -14.65
CA GLY A 582 -18.59 -9.74 -16.10
C GLY A 582 -17.30 -9.64 -16.91
N LYS A 583 -16.35 -8.77 -16.50
CA LYS A 583 -15.02 -8.67 -17.11
C LYS A 583 -14.26 -10.01 -17.05
N TYR A 584 -14.27 -10.71 -15.92
CA TYR A 584 -13.58 -12.01 -15.79
C TYR A 584 -14.31 -13.14 -16.52
N VAL A 585 -15.64 -13.10 -16.55
CA VAL A 585 -16.45 -14.05 -17.35
C VAL A 585 -16.15 -13.88 -18.84
N SER A 586 -16.08 -12.65 -19.36
CA SER A 586 -15.71 -12.40 -20.76
C SER A 586 -14.30 -12.93 -21.10
N ALA A 587 -13.35 -12.81 -20.18
CA ALA A 587 -12.02 -13.37 -20.33
C ALA A 587 -12.02 -14.91 -20.34
N MET A 588 -12.85 -15.57 -19.52
CA MET A 588 -13.02 -17.02 -19.54
C MET A 588 -13.60 -17.50 -20.88
N VAL A 589 -14.60 -16.81 -21.40
CA VAL A 589 -15.20 -17.14 -22.70
C VAL A 589 -14.16 -17.02 -23.82
N ALA A 590 -13.39 -15.93 -23.84
CA ALA A 590 -12.32 -15.74 -24.84
C ALA A 590 -11.22 -16.81 -24.71
N ALA A 591 -10.82 -17.17 -23.49
CA ALA A 591 -9.84 -18.25 -23.27
C ALA A 591 -10.36 -19.60 -23.73
N GLY A 592 -11.62 -19.93 -23.45
CA GLY A 592 -12.28 -21.14 -23.90
C GLY A 592 -12.35 -21.22 -25.43
N ALA A 593 -12.75 -20.12 -26.07
CA ALA A 593 -12.80 -20.06 -27.53
C ALA A 593 -11.41 -20.32 -28.16
N ARG A 594 -10.33 -19.71 -27.61
CA ARG A 594 -8.96 -19.96 -28.09
C ARG A 594 -8.52 -21.39 -27.92
N LEU A 595 -8.77 -22.01 -26.77
CA LEU A 595 -8.44 -23.41 -26.53
C LEU A 595 -9.22 -24.35 -27.48
N THR A 596 -10.50 -24.06 -27.76
CA THR A 596 -11.27 -24.81 -28.70
C THR A 596 -10.76 -24.64 -30.13
N TYR A 597 -10.38 -23.43 -30.53
CA TYR A 597 -9.77 -23.17 -31.84
C TYR A 597 -8.44 -23.93 -32.03
N THR A 598 -7.63 -24.06 -30.98
CA THR A 598 -6.41 -24.88 -31.08
C THR A 598 -6.66 -26.35 -31.34
N ARG A 599 -7.84 -26.85 -30.95
CA ARG A 599 -8.26 -28.24 -31.22
C ARG A 599 -9.00 -28.43 -32.54
N GLN A 600 -9.87 -27.49 -32.88
CA GLN A 600 -10.72 -27.49 -34.08
C GLN A 600 -10.48 -26.24 -34.88
N SER A 601 -9.53 -26.26 -35.78
CA SER A 601 -9.06 -25.13 -36.58
C SER A 601 -10.03 -24.82 -37.73
N ASN A 602 -11.27 -24.36 -37.43
CA ASN A 602 -12.29 -24.00 -38.40
C ASN A 602 -12.45 -22.48 -38.48
N TYR A 603 -12.86 -21.96 -39.66
CA TYR A 603 -13.15 -20.55 -39.87
C TYR A 603 -14.19 -19.98 -38.90
N LEU A 604 -15.18 -20.77 -38.52
CA LEU A 604 -16.19 -20.38 -37.53
C LEU A 604 -15.55 -20.15 -36.16
N TRP A 605 -14.72 -21.07 -35.67
CA TRP A 605 -14.01 -20.90 -34.40
C TRP A 605 -13.01 -19.73 -34.46
N PHE A 606 -12.37 -19.50 -35.59
CA PHE A 606 -11.53 -18.32 -35.79
C PHE A 606 -12.33 -17.04 -35.62
N GLY A 607 -13.50 -16.91 -36.23
CA GLY A 607 -14.38 -15.74 -36.06
C GLY A 607 -14.83 -15.57 -34.60
N ILE A 608 -15.23 -16.68 -33.91
CA ILE A 608 -15.60 -16.62 -32.47
C ILE A 608 -14.45 -16.16 -31.62
N VAL A 609 -13.24 -16.68 -31.83
CA VAL A 609 -12.03 -16.25 -31.09
C VAL A 609 -11.76 -14.77 -31.27
N LEU A 610 -11.85 -14.29 -32.53
CA LEU A 610 -11.60 -12.88 -32.81
C LEU A 610 -12.61 -11.98 -32.09
N VAL A 611 -13.90 -12.25 -32.22
CA VAL A 611 -14.98 -11.45 -31.61
C VAL A 611 -14.86 -11.47 -30.08
N THR A 612 -14.79 -12.67 -29.49
CA THR A 612 -14.74 -12.79 -28.02
C THR A 612 -13.46 -12.17 -27.42
N SER A 613 -12.31 -12.30 -28.11
CA SER A 613 -11.06 -11.71 -27.66
C SER A 613 -11.05 -10.18 -27.79
N VAL A 614 -11.63 -9.63 -28.86
CA VAL A 614 -11.77 -8.16 -29.02
C VAL A 614 -12.69 -7.60 -27.93
N VAL A 615 -13.85 -8.21 -27.71
CA VAL A 615 -14.80 -7.78 -26.66
C VAL A 615 -14.13 -7.84 -25.29
N ALA A 616 -13.48 -8.95 -24.94
CA ALA A 616 -12.79 -9.10 -23.67
C ALA A 616 -11.64 -8.08 -23.52
N THR A 617 -10.89 -7.78 -24.59
CA THR A 617 -9.80 -6.81 -24.58
C THR A 617 -10.31 -5.39 -24.34
N ILE A 618 -11.36 -4.96 -25.05
CA ILE A 618 -11.97 -3.65 -24.87
C ILE A 618 -12.51 -3.49 -23.44
N TYR A 619 -13.20 -4.52 -22.92
CA TYR A 619 -13.73 -4.51 -21.57
C TYR A 619 -12.60 -4.37 -20.51
N GLN A 620 -11.51 -5.12 -20.69
CA GLN A 620 -10.36 -5.07 -19.79
C GLN A 620 -9.63 -3.74 -19.87
N LEU A 621 -9.45 -3.14 -21.06
CA LEU A 621 -8.84 -1.81 -21.23
C LEU A 621 -9.70 -0.72 -20.58
N TYR A 622 -11.02 -0.76 -20.80
CA TYR A 622 -11.94 0.16 -20.11
C TYR A 622 -11.79 0.05 -18.58
N TRP A 623 -11.74 -1.17 -18.06
CA TRP A 623 -11.62 -1.40 -16.63
C TRP A 623 -10.27 -0.93 -16.09
N ASP A 624 -9.18 -1.27 -16.77
CA ASP A 624 -7.83 -0.85 -16.37
C ASP A 624 -7.73 0.69 -16.29
N PHE A 625 -8.23 1.41 -17.30
CA PHE A 625 -8.08 2.86 -17.36
C PHE A 625 -9.10 3.62 -16.47
N VAL A 626 -10.37 3.26 -16.56
CA VAL A 626 -11.45 4.02 -15.89
C VAL A 626 -11.60 3.62 -14.43
N LYS A 627 -11.67 2.32 -14.14
CA LYS A 627 -11.95 1.83 -12.77
C LYS A 627 -10.67 1.65 -11.95
N ASP A 628 -9.63 1.04 -12.51
CA ASP A 628 -8.41 0.72 -11.76
C ASP A 628 -7.45 1.91 -11.67
N TRP A 629 -7.26 2.67 -12.74
CA TRP A 629 -6.36 3.83 -12.75
C TRP A 629 -7.07 5.16 -12.53
N GLY A 630 -8.41 5.24 -12.73
CA GLY A 630 -9.20 6.46 -12.59
C GLY A 630 -8.88 7.51 -13.64
N PHE A 631 -8.44 7.07 -14.84
CA PHE A 631 -8.15 7.93 -15.99
C PHE A 631 -9.37 8.07 -16.90
N LEU A 632 -9.19 8.74 -18.04
CA LEU A 632 -10.22 9.05 -19.03
C LEU A 632 -11.39 9.88 -18.48
N ASN A 633 -11.13 10.73 -17.48
CA ASN A 633 -12.11 11.67 -16.97
C ASN A 633 -12.05 12.97 -17.80
N PRO A 634 -13.10 13.29 -18.60
CA PRO A 634 -13.10 14.50 -19.43
C PRO A 634 -13.19 15.79 -18.62
N ASN A 635 -13.75 15.73 -17.39
CA ASN A 635 -13.97 16.88 -16.52
C ASN A 635 -12.77 17.17 -15.59
N SER A 636 -11.67 16.43 -15.74
CA SER A 636 -10.48 16.61 -14.92
C SER A 636 -9.69 17.86 -15.32
N ARG A 637 -9.01 18.47 -14.34
CA ARG A 637 -8.02 19.55 -14.55
C ARG A 637 -6.86 19.12 -15.45
N ASN A 638 -6.60 17.83 -15.53
CA ASN A 638 -5.59 17.24 -16.41
C ASN A 638 -6.33 16.47 -17.53
N PRO A 639 -6.21 16.87 -18.81
CA PRO A 639 -6.95 16.22 -19.90
C PRO A 639 -6.78 14.70 -19.85
N TRP A 640 -7.89 13.97 -19.80
CA TRP A 640 -7.96 12.50 -19.79
C TRP A 640 -7.22 11.77 -18.65
N LEU A 641 -6.77 12.51 -17.62
CA LEU A 641 -6.13 11.96 -16.42
C LEU A 641 -6.96 12.33 -15.18
N ARG A 642 -6.47 11.95 -13.98
CA ARG A 642 -7.05 12.36 -12.69
C ARG A 642 -6.69 13.81 -12.34
N ASP A 643 -7.46 14.42 -11.46
CA ASP A 643 -7.16 15.75 -10.91
C ASP A 643 -5.85 15.77 -10.15
N ASP A 644 -5.64 14.78 -9.28
CA ASP A 644 -4.44 14.63 -8.48
C ASP A 644 -3.54 13.53 -9.02
N LEU A 645 -2.29 13.88 -9.25
CA LEU A 645 -1.24 12.99 -9.76
C LEU A 645 -0.02 13.03 -8.81
N ILE A 646 0.51 11.86 -8.47
CA ILE A 646 1.69 11.78 -7.59
C ILE A 646 2.97 12.05 -8.38
N LEU A 647 3.08 11.55 -9.62
CA LEU A 647 4.22 11.81 -10.47
C LEU A 647 4.12 13.21 -11.08
N ARG A 648 5.21 13.97 -11.04
CA ARG A 648 5.26 15.36 -11.53
C ARG A 648 5.13 15.49 -13.04
N ASN A 649 5.64 14.50 -13.77
CA ASN A 649 5.64 14.53 -15.24
C ASN A 649 4.40 13.80 -15.79
N LYS A 650 3.48 14.55 -16.37
CA LYS A 650 2.24 14.02 -16.95
C LYS A 650 2.49 13.08 -18.14
N SER A 651 3.58 13.29 -18.91
CA SER A 651 3.90 12.46 -20.07
C SER A 651 4.07 10.98 -19.71
N ILE A 652 4.53 10.68 -18.49
CA ILE A 652 4.69 9.30 -18.01
C ILE A 652 3.34 8.57 -18.01
N TYR A 653 2.26 9.25 -17.62
CA TYR A 653 0.92 8.66 -17.59
C TYR A 653 0.39 8.36 -18.99
N TYR A 654 0.59 9.27 -19.97
CA TYR A 654 0.17 9.04 -21.34
C TYR A 654 0.97 7.90 -22.00
N ILE A 655 2.30 7.85 -21.79
CA ILE A 655 3.14 6.75 -22.26
C ILE A 655 2.67 5.43 -21.64
N SER A 656 2.28 5.44 -20.38
CA SER A 656 1.78 4.27 -19.68
C SER A 656 0.44 3.75 -20.23
N ILE A 657 -0.45 4.65 -20.62
CA ILE A 657 -1.70 4.29 -21.31
C ILE A 657 -1.37 3.60 -22.62
N ALA A 658 -0.52 4.22 -23.46
CA ALA A 658 -0.11 3.67 -24.75
C ALA A 658 0.56 2.29 -24.59
N LEU A 659 1.50 2.16 -23.64
CA LEU A 659 2.18 0.91 -23.34
C LEU A 659 1.20 -0.19 -22.91
N ASN A 660 0.24 0.10 -22.03
CA ASN A 660 -0.76 -0.89 -21.61
C ASN A 660 -1.64 -1.34 -22.77
N VAL A 661 -2.00 -0.44 -23.71
CA VAL A 661 -2.75 -0.81 -24.92
C VAL A 661 -1.96 -1.77 -25.79
N VAL A 662 -0.70 -1.42 -26.11
CA VAL A 662 0.18 -2.24 -26.96
C VAL A 662 0.36 -3.63 -26.35
N LEU A 663 0.71 -3.70 -25.06
CA LEU A 663 0.91 -4.99 -24.37
C LEU A 663 -0.39 -5.80 -24.23
N ARG A 664 -1.54 -5.13 -24.19
CA ARG A 664 -2.84 -5.80 -24.10
C ARG A 664 -3.28 -6.42 -25.43
N ILE A 665 -2.82 -5.87 -26.55
CA ILE A 665 -3.13 -6.39 -27.91
C ILE A 665 -2.17 -7.51 -28.32
N ALA A 666 -1.07 -7.71 -27.60
CA ALA A 666 -0.05 -8.72 -27.92
C ALA A 666 -0.61 -10.17 -28.08
N TRP A 667 -1.78 -10.49 -27.52
CA TRP A 667 -2.43 -11.78 -27.71
C TRP A 667 -2.77 -12.09 -29.20
N VAL A 668 -2.86 -11.09 -30.05
CA VAL A 668 -3.14 -11.27 -31.50
C VAL A 668 -2.12 -12.20 -32.14
N GLU A 669 -0.86 -12.12 -31.69
CA GLU A 669 0.20 -12.99 -32.15
C GLU A 669 -0.07 -14.47 -31.87
N THR A 670 -0.69 -14.80 -30.73
CA THR A 670 -1.03 -16.19 -30.38
C THR A 670 -2.10 -16.78 -31.29
N VAL A 671 -2.88 -15.95 -31.99
CA VAL A 671 -3.93 -16.36 -32.93
C VAL A 671 -3.40 -16.45 -34.36
N MET A 672 -2.42 -15.60 -34.70
CA MET A 672 -1.85 -15.48 -36.04
C MET A 672 -0.81 -16.56 -36.36
N ARG A 673 -0.83 -17.75 -35.88
CA ARG A 673 0.02 -18.91 -36.16
C ARG A 673 1.10 -18.66 -37.22
N PHE A 674 2.22 -17.99 -36.83
CA PHE A 674 3.37 -17.88 -37.71
C PHE A 674 4.04 -19.26 -37.89
N HIS A 675 4.51 -19.55 -39.11
CA HIS A 675 5.30 -20.75 -39.40
C HIS A 675 6.70 -20.63 -38.78
N VAL A 676 6.82 -20.97 -37.50
CA VAL A 676 8.07 -20.95 -36.75
C VAL A 676 8.43 -22.34 -36.23
N THR A 677 9.71 -22.59 -36.01
CA THR A 677 10.19 -23.84 -35.42
C THR A 677 9.68 -24.02 -33.98
N THR A 678 9.65 -25.24 -33.46
CA THR A 678 9.23 -25.53 -32.07
C THR A 678 10.01 -24.73 -31.06
N VAL A 679 11.32 -24.54 -31.25
CA VAL A 679 12.19 -23.75 -30.37
C VAL A 679 11.80 -22.27 -30.40
N GLN A 680 11.62 -21.71 -31.58
CA GLN A 680 11.24 -20.30 -31.75
C GLN A 680 9.86 -20.05 -31.14
N TRP A 681 8.91 -20.98 -31.30
CA TRP A 681 7.59 -20.88 -30.66
C TRP A 681 7.67 -20.85 -29.14
N ARG A 682 8.49 -21.71 -28.52
CA ARG A 682 8.69 -21.71 -27.07
C ARG A 682 9.35 -20.43 -26.56
N MET A 683 10.35 -19.93 -27.26
CA MET A 683 10.99 -18.65 -26.95
C MET A 683 10.01 -17.48 -27.03
N LEU A 684 9.17 -17.47 -28.04
CA LEU A 684 8.14 -16.46 -28.25
C LEU A 684 7.07 -16.52 -27.12
N ASP A 685 6.61 -17.70 -26.76
CA ASP A 685 5.67 -17.91 -25.66
C ASP A 685 6.22 -17.38 -24.32
N PHE A 686 7.49 -17.67 -24.04
CA PHE A 686 8.18 -17.12 -22.87
C PHE A 686 8.30 -15.60 -22.91
N PHE A 687 8.64 -15.06 -24.05
CA PHE A 687 8.74 -13.61 -24.25
C PHE A 687 7.40 -12.92 -24.02
N MET A 688 6.31 -13.45 -24.58
CA MET A 688 4.96 -12.95 -24.37
C MET A 688 4.50 -13.06 -22.92
N ALA A 689 4.80 -14.16 -22.26
CA ALA A 689 4.54 -14.34 -20.83
C ALA A 689 5.31 -13.31 -20.00
N SER A 690 6.55 -13.03 -20.36
CA SER A 690 7.38 -12.01 -19.69
C SER A 690 6.81 -10.60 -19.88
N LEU A 691 6.36 -10.26 -21.08
CA LEU A 691 5.70 -8.97 -21.36
C LEU A 691 4.42 -8.81 -20.54
N GLU A 692 3.63 -9.88 -20.38
CA GLU A 692 2.43 -9.82 -19.52
C GLU A 692 2.77 -9.61 -18.05
N VAL A 693 3.85 -10.22 -17.52
CA VAL A 693 4.34 -9.95 -16.16
C VAL A 693 4.76 -8.49 -16.00
N ILE A 694 5.49 -7.94 -16.98
CA ILE A 694 5.91 -6.52 -16.98
C ILE A 694 4.69 -5.61 -17.03
N ARG A 695 3.72 -5.89 -17.92
CA ARG A 695 2.47 -5.13 -18.02
C ARG A 695 1.73 -5.12 -16.67
N ARG A 696 1.62 -6.26 -16.03
CA ARG A 696 0.95 -6.39 -14.73
C ARG A 696 1.72 -5.67 -13.62
N GLY A 697 3.04 -5.79 -13.60
CA GLY A 697 3.89 -5.05 -12.67
C GLY A 697 3.76 -3.53 -12.83
N HIS A 698 3.64 -3.06 -14.05
CA HIS A 698 3.39 -1.65 -14.38
C HIS A 698 1.98 -1.19 -13.95
N TRP A 699 0.94 -2.01 -14.19
CA TRP A 699 -0.44 -1.75 -13.74
C TRP A 699 -0.51 -1.60 -12.21
N ASN A 700 0.27 -2.37 -11.44
CA ASN A 700 0.29 -2.34 -9.98
C ASN A 700 0.55 -0.94 -9.42
N PHE A 701 1.47 -0.18 -10.04
CA PHE A 701 1.80 1.15 -9.58
C PHE A 701 0.58 2.08 -9.63
N TYR A 702 -0.08 2.19 -10.78
CA TYR A 702 -1.22 3.10 -10.96
C TYR A 702 -2.46 2.67 -10.21
N ARG A 703 -2.68 1.36 -10.10
CA ARG A 703 -3.80 0.83 -9.31
C ARG A 703 -3.66 1.21 -7.83
N LEU A 704 -2.45 1.09 -7.28
CA LEU A 704 -2.22 1.44 -5.88
C LEU A 704 -2.16 2.96 -5.66
N GLU A 705 -1.66 3.72 -6.63
CA GLU A 705 -1.73 5.18 -6.63
C GLU A 705 -3.19 5.67 -6.58
N ASN A 706 -4.06 5.10 -7.40
CA ASN A 706 -5.48 5.42 -7.40
C ASN A 706 -6.14 5.10 -6.06
N GLU A 707 -5.86 3.95 -5.50
CA GLU A 707 -6.38 3.55 -4.18
C GLU A 707 -5.88 4.47 -3.07
N HIS A 708 -4.58 4.83 -3.10
CA HIS A 708 -4.00 5.77 -2.13
C HIS A 708 -4.68 7.12 -2.17
N LEU A 709 -4.89 7.71 -3.34
CA LEU A 709 -5.51 9.01 -3.51
C LEU A 709 -7.00 8.97 -3.12
N SER A 710 -7.72 7.90 -3.46
CA SER A 710 -9.11 7.71 -3.07
C SER A 710 -9.27 7.56 -1.55
N ASN A 711 -8.35 6.87 -0.89
CA ASN A 711 -8.33 6.70 0.57
C ASN A 711 -7.97 7.99 1.28
N VAL A 712 -7.05 8.79 0.76
CA VAL A 712 -6.69 10.10 1.32
C VAL A 712 -7.90 11.02 1.43
N GLY A 713 -8.76 11.05 0.42
CA GLY A 713 -9.96 11.90 0.41
C GLY A 713 -11.12 11.40 1.29
N LYS A 714 -11.39 10.08 1.27
CA LYS A 714 -12.59 9.49 1.87
C LYS A 714 -12.41 8.98 3.30
N PHE A 715 -11.28 8.31 3.60
CA PHE A 715 -11.11 7.59 4.86
C PHE A 715 -10.36 8.37 5.94
N ARG A 716 -9.72 9.48 5.62
CA ARG A 716 -9.13 10.37 6.62
C ARG A 716 -10.12 11.31 7.27
N ALA A 717 -11.22 11.58 6.63
CA ALA A 717 -12.37 12.20 7.27
C ALA A 717 -13.04 11.26 8.29
N VAL A 718 -12.83 9.95 8.18
CA VAL A 718 -13.33 8.92 9.10
C VAL A 718 -12.16 8.39 9.92
N LYS A 719 -11.74 9.11 10.89
CA LYS A 719 -11.11 8.88 12.21
C LYS A 719 -10.35 7.57 12.53
N ALA A 720 -10.20 6.59 11.64
CA ALA A 720 -9.63 5.27 11.94
C ALA A 720 -8.41 4.87 11.09
N VAL A 721 -7.93 5.78 10.22
CA VAL A 721 -6.79 5.50 9.35
C VAL A 721 -5.51 5.89 10.09
N PRO A 722 -4.56 4.96 10.34
CA PRO A 722 -3.25 5.33 10.86
C PRO A 722 -2.59 6.31 9.89
N LEU A 723 -2.12 7.45 10.44
CA LEU A 723 -1.33 8.39 9.66
C LEU A 723 -0.06 7.68 9.16
N PRO A 724 0.35 7.86 7.89
CA PRO A 724 1.60 7.32 7.42
C PRO A 724 2.74 8.01 8.15
N PHE A 725 3.48 7.23 8.90
CA PHE A 725 4.64 7.72 9.63
C PHE A 725 5.85 7.70 8.70
N ARG A 726 6.51 8.84 8.60
CA ARG A 726 7.82 8.91 8.01
C ARG A 726 8.80 8.17 8.93
N GLU A 727 9.55 7.22 8.40
CA GLU A 727 10.83 6.87 8.98
C GLU A 727 11.68 8.15 8.91
N MET A 728 11.96 8.78 10.04
CA MET A 728 12.96 9.83 10.09
C MET A 728 14.29 9.17 9.79
N ASP A 729 14.79 9.38 8.58
CA ASP A 729 16.20 9.15 8.30
C ASP A 729 16.95 10.18 9.15
N SER A 730 17.56 9.74 10.23
CA SER A 730 18.53 10.55 10.98
C SER A 730 19.80 10.58 10.14
N ASP A 731 20.12 11.76 9.62
CA ASP A 731 21.50 12.10 9.28
C ASP A 731 22.31 12.29 10.55
#